data_18f3a17c848e39af8ef760f4f53131aa
#
_entry.id   18f3a17c848e39af8ef760f4f53131aa
#
_cell.length_a   1.000
_cell.length_b   1.000
_cell.length_c   1.000
_cell.angle_alpha   90.00
_cell.angle_beta   90.00
_cell.angle_gamma   90.00
#
_symmetry.space_group_name_H-M   'P 1'
#
loop_
_entity.id
_entity.type
_entity.pdbx_description
1 polymer ?
#
loop_
_entity_poly.entity_id
_entity_poly.type
_entity_poly.pdbx_seq_one_letter_code
_entity_poly.pdbx_strand_id
1 'polypeptide(L)'
;GYPESLTDPSYHAQLLVLTYPLIGNYGVPDENDRDENGLPRWFESERIWAAGLIVGEVSTRACHWRAKRSLGSWLAEHGIPGLCDIDTRALTYRLREGVILGRIVQGVPPFGPLPPLADPNSRNLVAEVSTKDTKIFNPNGDITILAVDCGLKYNQIRCLIKRNAKVILVPWDHYLDPTQYDGLFISNGPGDPVMCKKVVDNLQAIIKNKSNIKPVFGICLGHQLLSTAAGCNTYKTTYGNRGHNLPCTHSGTDRCFMTSQNHGFAVDADSLPDDWKILFTNENDKTNEGIIHKTEPYFSVQFHPEHTAGPTDLECLFDVFTDVVKSYKNKKPCVIDEMITNKLQFEPTICERPKKVLILGSGGLSIGQAGEFDYSGSQGVKAMQEEKIQTVLINPNIATVQTSKGLADKVYFLPITPEYVEQVIKAERPTGVLLTFGGQTALNCGVELQKSRIFEKYNVNVLGTPIQSIVDTEDRKIFAEKINAIGEKVAPSAAVTSVEEALIAALNIGYPVMARSAFSLGGLGSGFANNEEELRALAHQALSHSDQLIIDKSLKGWKEVEYEVVRDAFDNCITVCNMENVDPLGIHTGESIVVAPSQTLSNREYYMLRNTAIKVIRHFGIVGECNIQYALNPNSEEFYIIEVNARLSRSSALASKATGYPLAYVAAKLALGIPLPIIKNSVTGVTTACFEPSLDYCVVKIPRWDLAKFNRVSTKIGSSMKSVGEVMSIGRSFEEAFQKALRMVDENVNGFDPNIKKVNENELREPTDKRMFVLAAAIKQGYSVEKLYELTKIDIWFLEKFKNIIDYYKTLEALDSPSVTYDILKRAKKIGFSDKQIAAAVKSTEVAVRKLREEFKITPFVKQIDTVAAEWPASTNYLYLTYNGSTHDLDFPGEYIMVLGSGVYRIGSSVEFDWCAVGCLRELRNQGKKTIMVNYNPETVSTDYDMSDRLYFEEISFEVVMDIYNIERPDGVILS
;
A
#
# COMPACT_ATOMS: atom_id res chain seq x y z
N GLY A 1 -7.43 -10.75 -4.17
CA GLY A 1 -7.27 -11.49 -2.92
C GLY A 1 -7.23 -12.99 -3.11
N TYR A 2 -7.06 -13.72 -2.03
CA TYR A 2 -6.94 -15.18 -2.12
C TYR A 2 -8.23 -15.88 -2.56
N PRO A 3 -9.45 -15.42 -2.23
CA PRO A 3 -10.66 -16.07 -2.76
C PRO A 3 -10.74 -15.98 -4.28
N GLU A 4 -10.41 -14.85 -4.85
CA GLU A 4 -10.42 -14.62 -6.30
C GLU A 4 -9.32 -15.41 -6.99
N SER A 5 -8.11 -15.42 -6.45
CA SER A 5 -7.00 -16.17 -7.05
C SER A 5 -7.23 -17.67 -7.03
N LEU A 6 -7.73 -18.22 -5.93
CA LEU A 6 -7.97 -19.66 -5.80
C LEU A 6 -9.07 -20.15 -6.74
N THR A 7 -10.06 -19.33 -7.04
CA THR A 7 -11.17 -19.65 -7.94
C THR A 7 -10.94 -19.21 -9.39
N ASP A 8 -9.82 -18.56 -9.68
CA ASP A 8 -9.43 -18.20 -11.05
C ASP A 8 -8.99 -19.47 -11.80
N PRO A 9 -9.69 -19.86 -12.88
CA PRO A 9 -9.33 -21.05 -13.64
C PRO A 9 -7.91 -21.03 -14.22
N SER A 10 -7.31 -19.86 -14.37
CA SER A 10 -5.92 -19.75 -14.85
C SER A 10 -4.90 -20.35 -13.89
N TYR A 11 -5.25 -20.56 -12.62
CA TYR A 11 -4.40 -21.25 -11.65
C TYR A 11 -4.60 -22.78 -11.63
N HIS A 12 -5.38 -23.32 -12.57
CA HIS A 12 -5.60 -24.76 -12.65
C HIS A 12 -4.27 -25.54 -12.71
N ALA A 13 -4.18 -26.59 -11.90
CA ALA A 13 -3.02 -27.47 -11.79
C ALA A 13 -1.74 -26.78 -11.26
N GLN A 14 -1.86 -25.65 -10.59
CA GLN A 14 -0.72 -24.92 -10.02
C GLN A 14 -0.80 -24.89 -8.50
N LEU A 15 0.37 -24.98 -7.85
CA LEU A 15 0.54 -24.69 -6.43
C LEU A 15 0.74 -23.18 -6.30
N LEU A 16 -0.19 -22.50 -5.64
CA LEU A 16 -0.17 -21.06 -5.48
C LEU A 16 0.62 -20.68 -4.23
N VAL A 17 1.66 -19.88 -4.41
CA VAL A 17 2.46 -19.29 -3.32
C VAL A 17 2.05 -17.84 -3.15
N LEU A 18 1.66 -17.46 -1.95
CA LEU A 18 1.32 -16.07 -1.63
C LEU A 18 2.47 -15.44 -0.86
N THR A 19 2.99 -14.31 -1.36
CA THR A 19 4.19 -13.66 -0.83
C THR A 19 3.95 -12.97 0.50
N TYR A 20 2.77 -12.38 0.71
CA TYR A 20 2.46 -11.76 1.99
C TYR A 20 2.37 -12.86 3.07
N PRO A 21 3.07 -12.71 4.21
CA PRO A 21 3.24 -13.82 5.14
C PRO A 21 1.98 -14.28 5.87
N LEU A 22 0.97 -13.42 6.02
CA LEU A 22 -0.28 -13.76 6.69
C LEU A 22 -1.45 -13.79 5.71
N ILE A 23 -2.19 -14.91 5.70
CA ILE A 23 -3.35 -15.10 4.83
C ILE A 23 -4.54 -15.60 5.66
N GLY A 24 -5.74 -15.38 5.16
CA GLY A 24 -6.98 -15.83 5.79
C GLY A 24 -7.55 -14.85 6.82
N ASN A 25 -6.98 -13.68 6.93
CA ASN A 25 -7.36 -12.67 7.93
C ASN A 25 -8.80 -12.16 7.76
N TYR A 26 -9.32 -12.05 6.55
CA TYR A 26 -10.71 -11.66 6.31
C TYR A 26 -11.64 -12.84 5.97
N GLY A 27 -11.18 -14.09 6.15
CA GLY A 27 -11.99 -15.26 5.95
C GLY A 27 -12.40 -15.48 4.50
N VAL A 28 -13.49 -16.21 4.31
CA VAL A 28 -14.06 -16.51 2.99
C VAL A 28 -15.53 -16.11 3.03
N PRO A 29 -16.02 -15.36 2.04
CA PRO A 29 -17.44 -14.98 1.97
C PRO A 29 -18.32 -16.16 1.58
N ASP A 30 -19.64 -15.94 1.60
CA ASP A 30 -20.63 -16.98 1.34
C ASP A 30 -20.62 -17.41 -0.13
N GLU A 31 -20.34 -18.68 -0.39
CA GLU A 31 -20.37 -19.27 -1.73
C GLU A 31 -21.78 -19.31 -2.33
N ASN A 32 -22.82 -19.29 -1.49
CA ASN A 32 -24.21 -19.34 -1.91
C ASN A 32 -24.79 -17.96 -2.21
N ASP A 33 -24.04 -16.90 -1.97
CA ASP A 33 -24.44 -15.53 -2.32
C ASP A 33 -24.25 -15.33 -3.83
N ARG A 34 -25.35 -15.31 -4.56
CA ARG A 34 -25.35 -15.17 -6.01
C ARG A 34 -25.99 -13.87 -6.44
N ASP A 35 -25.53 -13.34 -7.55
CA ASP A 35 -26.10 -12.15 -8.15
C ASP A 35 -27.35 -12.49 -8.98
N GLU A 36 -27.97 -11.47 -9.58
CA GLU A 36 -29.16 -11.62 -10.42
C GLU A 36 -28.94 -12.48 -11.68
N ASN A 37 -27.69 -12.68 -12.08
CA ASN A 37 -27.32 -13.50 -13.22
C ASN A 37 -26.97 -14.94 -12.81
N GLY A 38 -27.10 -15.27 -11.54
CA GLY A 38 -26.78 -16.60 -11.01
C GLY A 38 -25.31 -16.86 -10.79
N LEU A 39 -24.45 -15.84 -10.89
CA LEU A 39 -23.01 -15.97 -10.65
C LEU A 39 -22.69 -15.80 -9.17
N PRO A 40 -21.75 -16.59 -8.62
CA PRO A 40 -21.24 -16.33 -7.28
C PRO A 40 -20.73 -14.90 -7.19
N ARG A 41 -21.21 -14.14 -6.21
CA ARG A 41 -20.93 -12.71 -6.12
C ARG A 41 -19.46 -12.40 -5.83
N TRP A 42 -18.79 -13.29 -5.06
CA TRP A 42 -17.46 -13.02 -4.47
C TRP A 42 -16.34 -13.89 -5.05
N PHE A 43 -16.64 -14.73 -6.05
CA PHE A 43 -15.68 -15.67 -6.62
C PHE A 43 -15.61 -15.56 -8.14
N GLU A 44 -14.54 -16.10 -8.71
CA GLU A 44 -14.27 -16.00 -10.14
C GLU A 44 -14.64 -17.25 -10.93
N SER A 45 -15.12 -18.28 -10.23
CA SER A 45 -15.66 -19.51 -10.82
C SER A 45 -16.47 -20.27 -9.77
N GLU A 46 -16.97 -21.44 -10.14
CA GLU A 46 -17.80 -22.28 -9.24
C GLU A 46 -16.97 -23.14 -8.29
N ARG A 47 -15.63 -23.12 -8.37
CA ARG A 47 -14.78 -23.98 -7.55
C ARG A 47 -13.37 -23.42 -7.42
N ILE A 48 -12.59 -24.03 -6.48
CA ILE A 48 -11.16 -23.77 -6.37
C ILE A 48 -10.45 -24.55 -7.47
N TRP A 49 -9.70 -23.87 -8.31
CA TRP A 49 -8.92 -24.48 -9.39
C TRP A 49 -7.46 -24.69 -9.04
N ALA A 50 -6.89 -23.91 -8.13
CA ALA A 50 -5.51 -24.10 -7.69
C ALA A 50 -5.35 -25.51 -7.09
N ALA A 51 -4.22 -26.16 -7.38
CA ALA A 51 -3.94 -27.49 -6.89
C ALA A 51 -3.54 -27.52 -5.42
N GLY A 52 -3.05 -26.41 -4.89
CA GLY A 52 -2.65 -26.26 -3.48
C GLY A 52 -2.31 -24.81 -3.17
N LEU A 53 -2.18 -24.51 -1.88
CA LEU A 53 -1.85 -23.17 -1.39
C LEU A 53 -0.68 -23.25 -0.42
N ILE A 54 0.33 -22.41 -0.63
CA ILE A 54 1.52 -22.34 0.21
C ILE A 54 1.64 -20.92 0.77
N VAL A 55 1.69 -20.82 2.09
CA VAL A 55 1.66 -19.54 2.80
C VAL A 55 2.63 -19.51 3.99
N GLY A 56 2.90 -18.31 4.50
CA GLY A 56 3.69 -18.14 5.73
C GLY A 56 2.85 -18.46 6.95
N GLU A 57 1.85 -17.65 7.25
CA GLU A 57 0.97 -17.79 8.41
C GLU A 57 -0.48 -17.78 7.96
N VAL A 58 -1.31 -18.61 8.59
CA VAL A 58 -2.75 -18.63 8.36
C VAL A 58 -3.46 -18.07 9.59
N SER A 59 -4.38 -17.15 9.37
CA SER A 59 -5.23 -16.62 10.44
C SER A 59 -6.22 -17.70 10.90
N THR A 60 -6.20 -17.99 12.19
CA THR A 60 -7.06 -19.04 12.78
C THR A 60 -8.49 -18.57 12.97
N ARG A 61 -8.69 -17.27 13.12
CA ARG A 61 -10.01 -16.66 13.27
C ARG A 61 -10.24 -15.64 12.16
N ALA A 62 -11.35 -15.81 11.44
CA ALA A 62 -11.79 -14.87 10.44
C ALA A 62 -12.59 -13.75 11.14
N CYS A 63 -12.06 -12.55 11.14
CA CYS A 63 -12.61 -11.43 11.91
C CYS A 63 -13.32 -10.37 11.06
N HIS A 64 -13.53 -10.63 9.79
CA HIS A 64 -14.16 -9.68 8.88
C HIS A 64 -15.69 -9.85 8.88
N TRP A 65 -16.43 -8.73 8.76
CA TRP A 65 -17.91 -8.75 8.78
C TRP A 65 -18.54 -9.57 7.65
N ARG A 66 -17.85 -9.77 6.52
CA ARG A 66 -18.30 -10.57 5.39
C ARG A 66 -17.91 -12.05 5.50
N ALA A 67 -17.05 -12.41 6.43
CA ALA A 67 -16.57 -13.78 6.55
C ALA A 67 -17.69 -14.75 6.98
N LYS A 68 -17.85 -15.84 6.22
CA LYS A 68 -18.76 -16.94 6.57
C LYS A 68 -18.01 -18.10 7.16
N ARG A 69 -16.75 -18.27 6.78
CA ARG A 69 -15.93 -19.41 7.20
C ARG A 69 -14.45 -19.06 7.12
N SER A 70 -13.61 -19.88 7.75
CA SER A 70 -12.17 -19.74 7.65
C SER A 70 -11.65 -20.24 6.30
N LEU A 71 -10.48 -19.75 5.90
CA LEU A 71 -9.80 -20.22 4.69
C LEU A 71 -9.49 -21.71 4.77
N GLY A 72 -9.00 -22.19 5.93
CA GLY A 72 -8.67 -23.60 6.12
C GLY A 72 -9.88 -24.53 5.97
N SER A 73 -11.03 -24.12 6.53
CA SER A 73 -12.30 -24.86 6.39
C SER A 73 -12.73 -24.94 4.92
N TRP A 74 -12.62 -23.84 4.19
CA TRP A 74 -12.99 -23.78 2.77
C TRP A 74 -12.11 -24.68 1.91
N LEU A 75 -10.78 -24.63 2.12
CA LEU A 75 -9.83 -25.50 1.42
C LEU A 75 -10.12 -26.98 1.71
N ALA A 76 -10.37 -27.33 2.97
CA ALA A 76 -10.65 -28.70 3.38
C ALA A 76 -11.91 -29.24 2.72
N GLU A 77 -12.99 -28.45 2.65
CA GLU A 77 -14.23 -28.83 1.98
C GLU A 77 -14.03 -29.10 0.48
N HIS A 78 -13.17 -28.30 -0.16
CA HIS A 78 -12.86 -28.45 -1.58
C HIS A 78 -11.75 -29.47 -1.84
N GLY A 79 -11.20 -30.12 -0.81
CA GLY A 79 -10.13 -31.11 -0.95
C GLY A 79 -8.81 -30.55 -1.45
N ILE A 80 -8.54 -29.28 -1.16
CA ILE A 80 -7.32 -28.59 -1.61
C ILE A 80 -6.31 -28.54 -0.46
N PRO A 81 -5.09 -29.07 -0.64
CA PRO A 81 -4.07 -29.01 0.40
C PRO A 81 -3.55 -27.60 0.60
N GLY A 82 -3.34 -27.23 1.87
CA GLY A 82 -2.72 -25.96 2.27
C GLY A 82 -1.49 -26.24 3.12
N LEU A 83 -0.44 -25.50 2.91
CA LEU A 83 0.82 -25.61 3.63
C LEU A 83 1.19 -24.25 4.23
N CYS A 84 1.37 -24.22 5.54
CA CYS A 84 1.76 -23.01 6.28
C CYS A 84 3.15 -23.14 6.93
N ASP A 85 3.60 -22.09 7.58
CA ASP A 85 4.93 -21.97 8.21
C ASP A 85 6.08 -22.09 7.21
N ILE A 86 5.87 -21.63 6.00
CA ILE A 86 6.89 -21.60 4.94
C ILE A 86 7.46 -20.19 4.85
N ASP A 87 8.78 -20.07 4.67
CA ASP A 87 9.43 -18.83 4.27
C ASP A 87 9.11 -18.57 2.80
N THR A 88 7.98 -17.90 2.56
CA THR A 88 7.49 -17.64 1.20
C THR A 88 8.41 -16.72 0.42
N ARG A 89 9.17 -15.87 1.09
CA ARG A 89 10.17 -15.02 0.44
C ARG A 89 11.33 -15.84 -0.10
N ALA A 90 11.85 -16.77 0.71
CA ALA A 90 12.92 -17.68 0.25
C ALA A 90 12.46 -18.55 -0.92
N LEU A 91 11.20 -19.02 -0.87
CA LEU A 91 10.62 -19.79 -1.97
C LEU A 91 10.47 -18.93 -3.23
N THR A 92 10.05 -17.68 -3.10
CA THR A 92 9.93 -16.73 -4.23
C THR A 92 11.28 -16.47 -4.90
N TYR A 93 12.36 -16.36 -4.11
CA TYR A 93 13.70 -16.26 -4.68
C TYR A 93 14.05 -17.45 -5.58
N ARG A 94 13.65 -18.66 -5.21
CA ARG A 94 13.86 -19.85 -6.05
C ARG A 94 12.97 -19.86 -7.28
N LEU A 95 11.71 -19.46 -7.14
CA LEU A 95 10.76 -19.40 -8.26
C LEU A 95 11.14 -18.34 -9.27
N ARG A 96 11.88 -17.31 -8.85
CA ARG A 96 12.36 -16.26 -9.72
C ARG A 96 13.47 -16.70 -10.68
N GLU A 97 14.17 -17.78 -10.34
CA GLU A 97 15.17 -18.39 -11.22
C GLU A 97 14.51 -19.16 -12.37
N GLY A 98 13.24 -19.48 -12.24
CA GLY A 98 12.41 -20.18 -13.19
C GLY A 98 11.28 -20.89 -12.47
N VAL A 99 10.07 -20.82 -13.04
CA VAL A 99 8.92 -21.55 -12.50
C VAL A 99 9.20 -23.04 -12.64
N ILE A 100 9.08 -23.77 -11.54
CA ILE A 100 9.46 -25.18 -11.44
C ILE A 100 8.26 -26.06 -11.08
N LEU A 101 8.36 -27.32 -11.40
CA LEU A 101 7.39 -28.32 -10.98
C LEU A 101 7.62 -28.67 -9.51
N GLY A 102 6.56 -28.91 -8.77
CA GLY A 102 6.62 -29.24 -7.36
C GLY A 102 5.46 -30.11 -6.90
N ARG A 103 5.57 -30.65 -5.71
CA ARG A 103 4.50 -31.39 -5.04
C ARG A 103 4.50 -31.11 -3.54
N ILE A 104 3.34 -31.27 -2.94
CA ILE A 104 3.19 -31.25 -1.48
C ILE A 104 3.13 -32.70 -1.01
N VAL A 105 3.97 -33.06 -0.04
CA VAL A 105 4.01 -34.40 0.57
C VAL A 105 3.56 -34.28 2.03
N GLN A 106 2.55 -35.04 2.40
CA GLN A 106 2.07 -35.11 3.77
C GLN A 106 2.61 -36.39 4.45
N GLY A 107 3.15 -36.21 5.66
CA GLY A 107 3.72 -37.28 6.44
C GLY A 107 5.17 -37.61 6.07
N VAL A 108 5.61 -38.82 6.38
CA VAL A 108 6.97 -39.26 6.07
C VAL A 108 7.07 -39.58 4.59
N PRO A 109 8.04 -39.00 3.85
CA PRO A 109 8.21 -39.39 2.44
C PRO A 109 8.42 -40.89 2.27
N PRO A 110 7.84 -41.51 1.22
CA PRO A 110 8.05 -42.93 0.98
C PRO A 110 9.52 -43.26 0.70
N PHE A 111 9.93 -44.49 1.00
CA PHE A 111 11.29 -44.94 0.71
C PHE A 111 11.51 -44.99 -0.80
N GLY A 112 12.66 -44.46 -1.23
CA GLY A 112 13.06 -44.42 -2.63
C GLY A 112 12.72 -43.13 -3.35
N PRO A 113 13.07 -42.99 -4.61
CA PRO A 113 12.79 -41.78 -5.38
C PRO A 113 11.29 -41.66 -5.63
N LEU A 114 10.77 -40.40 -5.47
CA LEU A 114 9.37 -40.09 -5.78
C LEU A 114 9.15 -40.20 -7.29
N PRO A 115 7.93 -40.50 -7.76
CA PRO A 115 7.61 -40.55 -9.17
C PRO A 115 7.98 -39.19 -9.85
N PRO A 116 8.39 -39.23 -11.14
CA PRO A 116 8.64 -37.98 -11.87
C PRO A 116 7.43 -37.07 -11.85
N LEU A 117 7.67 -35.75 -11.79
CA LEU A 117 6.61 -34.74 -11.88
C LEU A 117 6.18 -34.60 -13.34
N ALA A 118 4.88 -34.67 -13.59
CA ALA A 118 4.34 -34.40 -14.92
C ALA A 118 4.13 -32.89 -15.07
N ASP A 119 4.55 -32.33 -16.21
CA ASP A 119 4.34 -30.94 -16.53
C ASP A 119 2.89 -30.70 -16.96
N PRO A 120 2.08 -29.93 -16.21
CA PRO A 120 0.70 -29.65 -16.60
C PRO A 120 0.60 -28.94 -17.96
N ASN A 121 1.62 -28.18 -18.36
CA ASN A 121 1.63 -27.50 -19.67
C ASN A 121 1.65 -28.48 -20.86
N SER A 122 1.94 -29.75 -20.64
CA SER A 122 1.87 -30.77 -21.69
C SER A 122 0.43 -31.27 -21.95
N ARG A 123 -0.52 -30.84 -21.10
CA ARG A 123 -1.93 -31.15 -21.26
C ARG A 123 -2.68 -29.94 -21.81
N ASN A 124 -3.85 -30.16 -22.39
CA ASN A 124 -4.76 -29.06 -22.74
C ASN A 124 -5.57 -28.66 -21.50
N LEU A 125 -5.00 -27.78 -20.69
CA LEU A 125 -5.66 -27.30 -19.47
C LEU A 125 -6.93 -26.48 -19.76
N VAL A 126 -6.98 -25.80 -20.89
CA VAL A 126 -8.15 -25.05 -21.33
C VAL A 126 -9.36 -25.99 -21.50
N ALA A 127 -9.18 -27.14 -22.15
CA ALA A 127 -10.24 -28.11 -22.29
C ALA A 127 -10.75 -28.62 -20.94
N GLU A 128 -9.88 -28.68 -19.93
CA GLU A 128 -10.24 -29.16 -18.58
C GLU A 128 -11.07 -28.13 -17.81
N VAL A 129 -10.86 -26.81 -18.01
CA VAL A 129 -11.55 -25.75 -17.27
C VAL A 129 -12.72 -25.13 -18.02
N SER A 130 -12.75 -25.25 -19.34
CA SER A 130 -13.79 -24.67 -20.19
C SER A 130 -15.17 -25.19 -19.85
N THR A 131 -16.20 -24.34 -19.99
CA THR A 131 -17.59 -24.77 -19.88
C THR A 131 -17.86 -25.89 -20.88
N LYS A 132 -18.70 -26.85 -20.50
CA LYS A 132 -19.09 -27.94 -21.38
C LYS A 132 -20.33 -27.59 -22.20
N ASP A 133 -21.15 -26.69 -21.69
CA ASP A 133 -22.42 -26.27 -22.28
C ASP A 133 -22.42 -24.76 -22.56
N THR A 134 -23.19 -24.36 -23.55
CA THR A 134 -23.47 -22.98 -23.86
C THR A 134 -24.36 -22.36 -22.77
N LYS A 135 -23.98 -21.21 -22.26
CA LYS A 135 -24.71 -20.45 -21.23
C LYS A 135 -24.99 -19.06 -21.72
N ILE A 136 -26.18 -18.52 -21.40
CA ILE A 136 -26.58 -17.17 -21.78
C ILE A 136 -26.80 -16.34 -20.53
N PHE A 137 -26.18 -15.16 -20.50
CA PHE A 137 -26.32 -14.19 -19.43
C PHE A 137 -26.91 -12.89 -20.01
N ASN A 138 -27.76 -12.23 -19.23
CA ASN A 138 -28.43 -10.99 -19.62
C ASN A 138 -29.07 -11.08 -21.02
N PRO A 139 -30.06 -11.97 -21.21
CA PRO A 139 -30.60 -12.26 -22.54
C PRO A 139 -31.26 -11.08 -23.24
N ASN A 140 -31.59 -9.99 -22.50
CA ASN A 140 -32.20 -8.78 -23.05
C ASN A 140 -31.19 -7.67 -23.34
N GLY A 141 -29.88 -7.96 -23.32
CA GLY A 141 -28.86 -7.00 -23.66
C GLY A 141 -28.99 -6.46 -25.08
N ASP A 142 -28.57 -5.22 -25.28
CA ASP A 142 -28.70 -4.53 -26.58
C ASP A 142 -27.65 -4.94 -27.61
N ILE A 143 -26.56 -5.56 -27.17
CA ILE A 143 -25.56 -6.17 -28.06
C ILE A 143 -25.30 -7.61 -27.61
N THR A 144 -24.94 -8.46 -28.56
CA THR A 144 -24.63 -9.87 -28.30
C THR A 144 -23.12 -10.10 -28.38
N ILE A 145 -22.52 -10.54 -27.29
CA ILE A 145 -21.09 -10.89 -27.22
C ILE A 145 -20.98 -12.41 -27.10
N LEU A 146 -20.29 -13.02 -28.05
CA LEU A 146 -19.91 -14.43 -27.94
C LEU A 146 -18.61 -14.53 -27.18
N ALA A 147 -18.65 -15.10 -25.98
CA ALA A 147 -17.49 -15.27 -25.13
C ALA A 147 -16.99 -16.72 -25.20
N VAL A 148 -15.78 -16.90 -25.70
CA VAL A 148 -15.10 -18.19 -25.73
C VAL A 148 -14.48 -18.46 -24.38
N ASP A 149 -14.90 -19.50 -23.71
CA ASP A 149 -14.42 -19.87 -22.38
C ASP A 149 -13.14 -20.70 -22.44
N CYS A 150 -12.01 -20.03 -22.28
CA CYS A 150 -10.71 -20.68 -22.15
C CYS A 150 -10.30 -20.89 -20.70
N GLY A 151 -11.14 -20.56 -19.76
CA GLY A 151 -10.89 -20.52 -18.31
C GLY A 151 -11.28 -19.15 -17.77
N LEU A 152 -12.44 -18.70 -18.14
CA LEU A 152 -12.93 -17.34 -17.95
C LEU A 152 -13.16 -17.02 -16.47
N LYS A 153 -12.65 -15.86 -16.04
CA LYS A 153 -13.00 -15.24 -14.74
C LYS A 153 -14.39 -14.62 -14.85
N TYR A 154 -15.24 -14.91 -13.88
CA TYR A 154 -16.61 -14.39 -13.87
C TYR A 154 -16.71 -12.86 -13.92
N ASN A 155 -15.69 -12.16 -13.44
CA ASN A 155 -15.74 -10.70 -13.52
C ASN A 155 -15.69 -10.17 -14.97
N GLN A 156 -15.18 -10.93 -15.90
CA GLN A 156 -15.26 -10.59 -17.33
C GLN A 156 -16.71 -10.56 -17.80
N ILE A 157 -17.50 -11.53 -17.39
CA ILE A 157 -18.95 -11.55 -17.66
C ILE A 157 -19.63 -10.36 -16.99
N ARG A 158 -19.32 -10.11 -15.72
CA ARG A 158 -19.89 -8.97 -14.97
C ARG A 158 -19.58 -7.64 -15.64
N CYS A 159 -18.36 -7.45 -16.13
CA CYS A 159 -17.97 -6.22 -16.84
C CYS A 159 -18.76 -6.03 -18.14
N LEU A 160 -18.99 -7.11 -18.88
CA LEU A 160 -19.78 -7.05 -20.12
C LEU A 160 -21.26 -6.77 -19.83
N ILE A 161 -21.83 -7.45 -18.83
CA ILE A 161 -23.25 -7.26 -18.43
C ILE A 161 -23.47 -5.85 -17.88
N LYS A 162 -22.54 -5.32 -17.14
CA LYS A 162 -22.61 -3.95 -16.62
C LYS A 162 -22.79 -2.92 -17.74
N ARG A 163 -22.32 -3.24 -18.94
CA ARG A 163 -22.45 -2.43 -20.14
C ARG A 163 -23.60 -2.88 -21.04
N ASN A 164 -24.53 -3.61 -20.45
CA ASN A 164 -25.75 -4.10 -21.08
C ASN A 164 -25.53 -5.06 -22.27
N ALA A 165 -24.48 -5.86 -22.23
CA ALA A 165 -24.27 -6.91 -23.22
C ALA A 165 -25.02 -8.18 -22.86
N LYS A 166 -25.60 -8.83 -23.86
CA LYS A 166 -26.01 -10.24 -23.79
C LYS A 166 -24.77 -11.08 -24.02
N VAL A 167 -24.39 -11.90 -23.06
CA VAL A 167 -23.19 -12.75 -23.15
C VAL A 167 -23.59 -14.19 -23.43
N ILE A 168 -23.11 -14.73 -24.54
CA ILE A 168 -23.26 -16.15 -24.89
C ILE A 168 -21.90 -16.81 -24.59
N LEU A 169 -21.83 -17.54 -23.51
CA LEU A 169 -20.61 -18.24 -23.10
C LEU A 169 -20.60 -19.62 -23.76
N VAL A 170 -19.54 -19.87 -24.52
CA VAL A 170 -19.41 -21.11 -25.29
C VAL A 170 -18.12 -21.86 -24.94
N PRO A 171 -18.09 -23.21 -25.14
CA PRO A 171 -16.83 -23.94 -24.94
C PRO A 171 -15.68 -23.41 -25.81
N TRP A 172 -14.46 -23.73 -25.39
CA TRP A 172 -13.22 -23.25 -26.06
C TRP A 172 -13.14 -23.68 -27.53
N ASP A 173 -13.69 -24.82 -27.88
CA ASP A 173 -13.62 -25.42 -29.21
C ASP A 173 -14.87 -25.13 -30.07
N HIS A 174 -15.76 -24.25 -29.60
CA HIS A 174 -16.97 -23.88 -30.30
C HIS A 174 -16.68 -23.24 -31.66
N TYR A 175 -17.41 -23.62 -32.68
CA TYR A 175 -17.31 -23.01 -34.00
C TYR A 175 -17.79 -21.55 -33.96
N LEU A 176 -17.00 -20.66 -34.52
CA LEU A 176 -17.28 -19.21 -34.51
C LEU A 176 -17.99 -18.78 -35.78
N ASP A 177 -19.27 -18.47 -35.66
CA ASP A 177 -20.11 -18.01 -36.77
C ASP A 177 -20.44 -16.51 -36.56
N PRO A 178 -19.88 -15.60 -37.38
CA PRO A 178 -20.09 -14.15 -37.21
C PRO A 178 -21.51 -13.70 -37.32
N THR A 179 -22.41 -14.52 -37.84
CA THR A 179 -23.86 -14.18 -37.96
C THR A 179 -24.61 -14.30 -36.64
N GLN A 180 -24.00 -14.97 -35.65
CA GLN A 180 -24.62 -15.27 -34.36
C GLN A 180 -24.27 -14.27 -33.26
N TYR A 181 -23.38 -13.33 -33.50
CA TYR A 181 -22.93 -12.37 -32.48
C TYR A 181 -22.62 -11.00 -33.09
N ASP A 182 -22.58 -9.99 -32.24
CA ASP A 182 -22.18 -8.63 -32.61
C ASP A 182 -20.72 -8.36 -32.32
N GLY A 183 -20.16 -9.06 -31.34
CA GLY A 183 -18.75 -8.99 -30.96
C GLY A 183 -18.25 -10.30 -30.40
N LEU A 184 -16.94 -10.54 -30.51
CA LEU A 184 -16.29 -11.77 -30.07
C LEU A 184 -15.32 -11.45 -28.95
N PHE A 185 -15.39 -12.22 -27.86
CA PHE A 185 -14.53 -12.08 -26.69
C PHE A 185 -13.83 -13.40 -26.41
N ILE A 186 -12.49 -13.35 -26.26
CA ILE A 186 -11.68 -14.54 -25.94
C ILE A 186 -11.12 -14.36 -24.55
N SER A 187 -11.47 -15.27 -23.63
CA SER A 187 -11.15 -15.15 -22.23
C SER A 187 -9.71 -15.51 -21.89
N ASN A 188 -9.33 -15.21 -20.66
CA ASN A 188 -8.13 -15.75 -20.02
C ASN A 188 -8.26 -17.27 -19.85
N GLY A 189 -7.14 -17.91 -19.53
CA GLY A 189 -7.12 -19.34 -19.27
C GLY A 189 -5.73 -19.85 -18.89
N PRO A 190 -5.65 -21.11 -18.44
CA PRO A 190 -4.40 -21.74 -18.00
C PRO A 190 -3.61 -22.36 -19.14
N GLY A 191 -2.35 -22.63 -18.88
CA GLY A 191 -1.51 -23.48 -19.68
C GLY A 191 -0.80 -22.80 -20.86
N ASP A 192 -0.20 -23.61 -21.68
CA ASP A 192 0.53 -23.18 -22.87
C ASP A 192 -0.44 -22.85 -24.00
N PRO A 193 -0.39 -21.65 -24.60
CA PRO A 193 -1.29 -21.28 -25.70
C PRO A 193 -1.17 -22.19 -26.93
N VAL A 194 -0.04 -22.83 -27.14
CA VAL A 194 0.17 -23.79 -28.24
C VAL A 194 -0.83 -24.95 -28.18
N MET A 195 -1.29 -25.32 -26.99
CA MET A 195 -2.27 -26.41 -26.82
C MET A 195 -3.68 -26.04 -27.30
N CYS A 196 -3.93 -24.78 -27.61
CA CYS A 196 -5.23 -24.28 -28.05
C CYS A 196 -5.30 -24.02 -29.55
N LYS A 197 -4.66 -24.86 -30.34
CA LYS A 197 -4.61 -24.72 -31.80
C LYS A 197 -5.99 -24.51 -32.43
N LYS A 198 -7.01 -25.19 -31.93
CA LYS A 198 -8.37 -25.11 -32.47
C LYS A 198 -8.96 -23.69 -32.33
N VAL A 199 -8.70 -23.02 -31.21
CA VAL A 199 -9.11 -21.61 -31.02
C VAL A 199 -8.35 -20.71 -32.01
N VAL A 200 -7.06 -20.93 -32.16
CA VAL A 200 -6.23 -20.16 -33.11
C VAL A 200 -6.73 -20.34 -34.53
N ASP A 201 -7.04 -21.56 -34.96
CA ASP A 201 -7.54 -21.84 -36.31
C ASP A 201 -8.91 -21.14 -36.53
N ASN A 202 -9.79 -21.20 -35.53
CA ASN A 202 -11.08 -20.48 -35.59
C ASN A 202 -10.89 -18.98 -35.68
N LEU A 203 -9.99 -18.42 -34.94
CA LEU A 203 -9.67 -16.98 -34.96
C LEU A 203 -9.03 -16.56 -36.28
N GLN A 204 -8.15 -17.40 -36.87
CA GLN A 204 -7.58 -17.13 -38.20
C GLN A 204 -8.69 -17.04 -39.25
N ALA A 205 -9.66 -17.92 -39.21
CA ALA A 205 -10.80 -17.90 -40.12
C ALA A 205 -11.61 -16.59 -39.97
N ILE A 206 -11.82 -16.14 -38.77
CA ILE A 206 -12.53 -14.88 -38.45
C ILE A 206 -11.74 -13.67 -38.98
N ILE A 207 -10.44 -13.62 -38.75
CA ILE A 207 -9.59 -12.51 -39.18
C ILE A 207 -9.52 -12.44 -40.72
N LYS A 208 -9.48 -13.58 -41.38
CA LYS A 208 -9.44 -13.65 -42.84
C LYS A 208 -10.78 -13.34 -43.53
N ASN A 209 -11.88 -13.48 -42.80
CA ASN A 209 -13.21 -13.24 -43.35
C ASN A 209 -13.50 -11.73 -43.40
N LYS A 210 -13.37 -11.13 -44.58
CA LYS A 210 -13.63 -9.69 -44.82
C LYS A 210 -15.08 -9.39 -45.15
N SER A 211 -15.91 -10.40 -45.33
CA SER A 211 -17.33 -10.20 -45.72
C SER A 211 -18.22 -9.90 -44.51
N ASN A 212 -17.82 -10.31 -43.30
CA ASN A 212 -18.62 -10.06 -42.11
C ASN A 212 -17.64 -9.79 -40.92
N ILE A 213 -17.23 -8.55 -40.79
CA ILE A 213 -16.24 -8.12 -39.80
C ILE A 213 -16.95 -7.74 -38.51
N LYS A 214 -16.55 -8.40 -37.40
CA LYS A 214 -17.06 -8.15 -36.06
C LYS A 214 -15.90 -7.80 -35.13
N PRO A 215 -16.07 -6.90 -34.17
CA PRO A 215 -15.02 -6.60 -33.20
C PRO A 215 -14.60 -7.81 -32.39
N VAL A 216 -13.29 -7.91 -32.10
CA VAL A 216 -12.71 -9.01 -31.32
C VAL A 216 -11.84 -8.41 -30.19
N PHE A 217 -12.04 -8.90 -28.98
CA PHE A 217 -11.26 -8.53 -27.80
C PHE A 217 -10.77 -9.78 -27.10
N GLY A 218 -9.45 -9.88 -26.88
CA GLY A 218 -8.82 -11.00 -26.17
C GLY A 218 -8.14 -10.52 -24.89
N ILE A 219 -8.23 -11.32 -23.83
CA ILE A 219 -7.61 -11.02 -22.53
C ILE A 219 -6.72 -12.19 -22.10
N CYS A 220 -5.48 -11.88 -21.71
CA CYS A 220 -4.48 -12.81 -21.18
C CYS A 220 -4.20 -13.97 -22.14
N LEU A 221 -4.68 -15.17 -21.87
CA LEU A 221 -4.58 -16.26 -22.85
C LEU A 221 -5.27 -15.89 -24.17
N GLY A 222 -6.41 -15.21 -24.11
CA GLY A 222 -7.10 -14.71 -25.29
C GLY A 222 -6.27 -13.76 -26.13
N HIS A 223 -5.45 -12.94 -25.48
CA HIS A 223 -4.46 -12.10 -26.16
C HIS A 223 -3.41 -12.95 -26.89
N GLN A 224 -2.87 -13.96 -26.22
CA GLN A 224 -1.88 -14.85 -26.80
C GLN A 224 -2.43 -15.61 -27.99
N LEU A 225 -3.69 -16.07 -27.90
CA LEU A 225 -4.34 -16.81 -28.97
C LEU A 225 -4.67 -15.91 -30.19
N LEU A 226 -5.15 -14.70 -29.93
CA LEU A 226 -5.41 -13.74 -31.01
C LEU A 226 -4.10 -13.32 -31.68
N SER A 227 -3.05 -13.10 -30.91
CA SER A 227 -1.72 -12.78 -31.43
C SER A 227 -1.16 -13.91 -32.30
N THR A 228 -1.33 -15.15 -31.87
CA THR A 228 -0.91 -16.32 -32.66
C THR A 228 -1.72 -16.41 -33.96
N ALA A 229 -3.03 -16.16 -33.90
CA ALA A 229 -3.88 -16.13 -35.10
C ALA A 229 -3.45 -15.03 -36.08
N ALA A 230 -2.96 -13.91 -35.57
CA ALA A 230 -2.43 -12.81 -36.36
C ALA A 230 -1.07 -13.14 -37.02
N GLY A 231 -0.37 -14.17 -36.54
CA GLY A 231 0.94 -14.56 -37.05
C GLY A 231 2.10 -14.35 -36.08
N CYS A 232 1.84 -13.96 -34.84
CA CYS A 232 2.87 -13.79 -33.82
C CYS A 232 3.32 -15.11 -33.23
N ASN A 233 4.52 -15.13 -32.66
CA ASN A 233 5.03 -16.22 -31.84
C ASN A 233 4.82 -15.91 -30.36
N THR A 234 4.63 -16.96 -29.57
CA THR A 234 4.60 -16.87 -28.10
C THR A 234 5.82 -17.60 -27.52
N TYR A 235 6.19 -17.23 -26.32
CA TYR A 235 7.31 -17.88 -25.62
C TYR A 235 7.03 -17.94 -24.12
N LYS A 236 7.67 -18.90 -23.45
CA LYS A 236 7.61 -19.02 -22.00
C LYS A 236 8.58 -18.05 -21.37
N THR A 237 8.10 -17.21 -20.47
CA THR A 237 8.95 -16.30 -19.68
C THR A 237 9.65 -17.08 -18.57
N THR A 238 10.71 -16.50 -17.98
CA THR A 238 11.47 -17.17 -16.93
C THR A 238 10.59 -17.44 -15.70
N TYR A 239 9.82 -16.42 -15.26
CA TYR A 239 8.93 -16.55 -14.09
C TYR A 239 7.55 -15.87 -14.27
N GLY A 240 7.37 -15.10 -15.33
CA GLY A 240 6.11 -14.46 -15.64
C GLY A 240 5.79 -13.24 -14.79
N ASN A 241 4.55 -12.78 -14.90
CA ASN A 241 4.04 -11.65 -14.15
C ASN A 241 2.77 -12.04 -13.41
N ARG A 242 2.74 -11.83 -12.11
CA ARG A 242 1.58 -12.11 -11.24
C ARG A 242 1.47 -11.04 -10.18
N GLY A 243 0.31 -10.41 -10.08
CA GLY A 243 0.07 -9.33 -9.12
C GLY A 243 -0.93 -8.32 -9.63
N HIS A 244 -1.16 -7.27 -8.83
CA HIS A 244 -2.11 -6.21 -9.13
C HIS A 244 -1.43 -4.84 -9.30
N ASN A 245 -0.11 -4.81 -9.47
CA ASN A 245 0.71 -3.60 -9.48
C ASN A 245 1.64 -3.50 -10.68
N LEU A 246 1.36 -4.23 -11.74
CA LEU A 246 2.25 -4.30 -12.89
C LEU A 246 2.02 -3.12 -13.83
N PRO A 247 3.08 -2.34 -14.12
CA PRO A 247 2.94 -1.11 -14.90
C PRO A 247 2.95 -1.37 -16.40
N CYS A 248 1.89 -0.95 -17.08
CA CYS A 248 1.77 -1.07 -18.53
C CYS A 248 1.62 0.30 -19.17
N THR A 249 2.45 0.60 -20.14
CA THR A 249 2.47 1.87 -20.86
C THR A 249 1.71 1.74 -22.17
N HIS A 250 0.75 2.65 -22.39
CA HIS A 250 0.01 2.75 -23.64
C HIS A 250 0.87 3.41 -24.71
N SER A 251 1.03 2.74 -25.85
CA SER A 251 1.92 3.20 -26.92
C SER A 251 1.51 4.53 -27.55
N GLY A 252 0.21 4.84 -27.57
CA GLY A 252 -0.30 6.06 -28.21
C GLY A 252 -0.18 7.31 -27.36
N THR A 253 -0.24 7.19 -26.03
CA THR A 253 -0.26 8.32 -25.10
C THR A 253 0.96 8.38 -24.19
N ASP A 254 1.77 7.31 -24.13
CA ASP A 254 2.90 7.12 -23.21
C ASP A 254 2.48 7.14 -21.74
N ARG A 255 1.19 7.07 -21.44
CA ARG A 255 0.68 6.96 -20.07
C ARG A 255 0.86 5.53 -19.55
N CYS A 256 1.22 5.43 -18.29
CA CYS A 256 1.44 4.17 -17.60
C CYS A 256 0.31 3.89 -16.58
N PHE A 257 -0.18 2.66 -16.58
CA PHE A 257 -1.30 2.24 -15.74
C PHE A 257 -0.92 1.02 -14.92
N MET A 258 -1.47 0.94 -13.71
CA MET A 258 -1.34 -0.28 -12.91
C MET A 258 -2.31 -1.33 -13.42
N THR A 259 -1.84 -2.56 -13.55
CA THR A 259 -2.62 -3.66 -14.10
C THR A 259 -2.54 -4.90 -13.24
N SER A 260 -3.60 -5.72 -13.31
CA SER A 260 -3.62 -7.07 -12.73
C SER A 260 -3.13 -8.06 -13.79
N GLN A 261 -2.20 -8.95 -13.42
CA GLN A 261 -1.67 -9.95 -14.35
C GLN A 261 -1.52 -11.31 -13.68
N ASN A 262 -1.62 -12.34 -14.48
CA ASN A 262 -1.34 -13.72 -14.10
C ASN A 262 -1.02 -14.53 -15.35
N HIS A 263 0.25 -14.54 -15.75
CA HIS A 263 0.68 -15.32 -16.93
C HIS A 263 2.16 -15.69 -16.85
N GLY A 264 2.52 -16.82 -17.47
CA GLY A 264 3.91 -17.28 -17.62
C GLY A 264 4.36 -17.31 -19.07
N PHE A 265 3.48 -16.94 -20.02
CA PHE A 265 3.79 -16.87 -21.44
C PHE A 265 3.57 -15.43 -21.91
N ALA A 266 4.32 -15.04 -22.95
CA ALA A 266 4.22 -13.71 -23.54
C ALA A 266 4.27 -13.79 -25.07
N VAL A 267 3.83 -12.71 -25.71
CA VAL A 267 3.88 -12.57 -27.17
C VAL A 267 5.18 -11.90 -27.56
N ASP A 268 5.85 -12.45 -28.57
CA ASP A 268 7.05 -11.87 -29.16
C ASP A 268 6.64 -10.70 -30.05
N ALA A 269 6.88 -9.48 -29.58
CA ALA A 269 6.54 -8.26 -30.32
C ALA A 269 7.29 -8.13 -31.65
N ASP A 270 8.48 -8.72 -31.77
CA ASP A 270 9.28 -8.67 -33.02
C ASP A 270 8.65 -9.52 -34.14
N SER A 271 7.78 -10.47 -33.78
CA SER A 271 7.06 -11.31 -34.74
C SER A 271 5.75 -10.69 -35.26
N LEU A 272 5.43 -9.47 -34.84
CA LEU A 272 4.15 -8.82 -35.14
C LEU A 272 4.08 -8.44 -36.63
N PRO A 273 3.00 -8.85 -37.35
CA PRO A 273 2.82 -8.43 -38.74
C PRO A 273 2.62 -6.92 -38.91
N ASP A 274 2.89 -6.41 -40.11
CA ASP A 274 2.85 -4.97 -40.42
C ASP A 274 1.47 -4.32 -40.26
N ASP A 275 0.39 -5.08 -40.41
CA ASP A 275 -0.98 -4.59 -40.27
C ASP A 275 -1.46 -4.53 -38.79
N TRP A 276 -0.63 -4.98 -37.86
CA TRP A 276 -0.82 -4.89 -36.42
C TRP A 276 0.23 -3.98 -35.80
N LYS A 277 -0.08 -3.47 -34.62
CA LYS A 277 0.88 -2.69 -33.82
C LYS A 277 0.78 -3.00 -32.35
N ILE A 278 1.82 -2.62 -31.59
CA ILE A 278 1.86 -2.76 -30.15
C ILE A 278 0.88 -1.77 -29.51
N LEU A 279 0.03 -2.24 -28.62
CA LEU A 279 -0.91 -1.40 -27.89
C LEU A 279 -0.40 -1.02 -26.50
N PHE A 280 0.13 -1.99 -25.75
CA PHE A 280 0.71 -1.78 -24.42
C PHE A 280 2.04 -2.52 -24.29
N THR A 281 2.93 -1.96 -23.46
CA THR A 281 4.21 -2.54 -23.12
C THR A 281 4.41 -2.48 -21.61
N ASN A 282 4.90 -3.56 -20.99
CA ASN A 282 5.27 -3.57 -19.59
C ASN A 282 6.46 -2.64 -19.36
N GLU A 283 6.32 -1.69 -18.41
CA GLU A 283 7.34 -0.67 -18.18
C GLU A 283 8.60 -1.24 -17.52
N ASN A 284 8.47 -2.31 -16.75
CA ASN A 284 9.62 -2.92 -16.06
C ASN A 284 10.40 -3.91 -16.95
N ASP A 285 9.74 -4.91 -17.51
CA ASP A 285 10.42 -5.97 -18.27
C ASP A 285 10.35 -5.81 -19.79
N LYS A 286 9.65 -4.80 -20.26
CA LYS A 286 9.48 -4.47 -21.70
C LYS A 286 8.80 -5.56 -22.52
N THR A 287 8.11 -6.52 -21.88
CA THR A 287 7.32 -7.53 -22.59
C THR A 287 6.08 -6.89 -23.22
N ASN A 288 5.56 -7.51 -24.28
CA ASN A 288 4.33 -7.07 -24.92
C ASN A 288 3.14 -7.27 -23.99
N GLU A 289 2.32 -6.26 -23.83
CA GLU A 289 1.13 -6.27 -22.99
C GLU A 289 -0.17 -6.04 -23.76
N GLY A 290 -0.08 -5.94 -25.09
CA GLY A 290 -1.26 -5.77 -25.93
C GLY A 290 -0.91 -5.52 -27.37
N ILE A 291 -1.81 -5.95 -28.26
CA ILE A 291 -1.72 -5.67 -29.70
C ILE A 291 -3.05 -5.12 -30.19
N ILE A 292 -2.98 -4.41 -31.32
CA ILE A 292 -4.15 -3.84 -31.99
C ILE A 292 -3.94 -3.85 -33.50
N HIS A 293 -4.99 -4.22 -34.23
CA HIS A 293 -4.97 -4.10 -35.69
C HIS A 293 -5.07 -2.62 -36.08
N LYS A 294 -4.33 -2.22 -37.09
CA LYS A 294 -4.28 -0.82 -37.52
C LYS A 294 -5.60 -0.28 -38.11
N THR A 295 -6.40 -1.14 -38.71
CA THR A 295 -7.64 -0.75 -39.39
C THR A 295 -8.86 -1.53 -38.93
N GLU A 296 -8.74 -2.86 -38.75
CA GLU A 296 -9.84 -3.71 -38.36
C GLU A 296 -10.10 -3.67 -36.85
N PRO A 297 -11.31 -4.03 -36.38
CA PRO A 297 -11.65 -3.86 -34.96
C PRO A 297 -11.18 -5.03 -34.08
N TYR A 298 -9.90 -5.33 -34.12
CA TYR A 298 -9.29 -6.42 -33.34
C TYR A 298 -8.25 -5.87 -32.39
N PHE A 299 -8.38 -6.21 -31.11
CA PHE A 299 -7.35 -5.83 -30.12
C PHE A 299 -7.34 -6.83 -28.98
N SER A 300 -6.25 -6.85 -28.25
CA SER A 300 -6.09 -7.71 -27.09
C SER A 300 -5.11 -7.12 -26.10
N VAL A 301 -5.24 -7.54 -24.84
CA VAL A 301 -4.36 -7.14 -23.74
C VAL A 301 -3.93 -8.36 -22.95
N GLN A 302 -2.67 -8.37 -22.49
CA GLN A 302 -2.12 -9.45 -21.68
C GLN A 302 -2.60 -9.37 -20.24
N PHE A 303 -2.84 -8.17 -19.74
CA PHE A 303 -3.34 -7.94 -18.38
C PHE A 303 -4.86 -8.15 -18.29
N HIS A 304 -5.37 -8.12 -17.06
CA HIS A 304 -6.79 -8.31 -16.76
C HIS A 304 -7.46 -6.95 -16.45
N PRO A 305 -8.05 -6.27 -17.44
CA PRO A 305 -8.72 -4.98 -17.19
C PRO A 305 -9.99 -5.11 -16.35
N GLU A 306 -10.56 -6.32 -16.26
CA GLU A 306 -11.70 -6.63 -15.40
C GLU A 306 -11.31 -6.63 -13.91
N HIS A 307 -10.02 -6.74 -13.58
CA HIS A 307 -9.47 -6.80 -12.22
C HIS A 307 -10.17 -7.85 -11.33
N THR A 308 -10.58 -7.52 -10.15
CA THR A 308 -11.29 -8.21 -9.07
C THR A 308 -10.38 -9.05 -8.19
N ALA A 309 -10.08 -8.54 -7.07
CA ALA A 309 -10.07 -7.12 -6.74
C ALA A 309 -8.70 -6.59 -7.09
N GLY A 310 -8.65 -5.48 -7.80
CA GLY A 310 -7.41 -4.90 -8.28
C GLY A 310 -7.62 -3.49 -8.78
N PRO A 311 -6.64 -2.89 -9.46
CA PRO A 311 -6.78 -1.54 -9.99
C PRO A 311 -7.80 -1.49 -11.14
N THR A 312 -8.65 -0.47 -11.12
CA THR A 312 -9.66 -0.22 -12.16
C THR A 312 -9.14 0.68 -13.29
N ASP A 313 -7.86 0.92 -13.33
CA ASP A 313 -7.22 1.92 -14.21
C ASP A 313 -7.59 1.74 -15.68
N LEU A 314 -7.71 0.52 -16.15
CA LEU A 314 -8.00 0.19 -17.56
C LEU A 314 -9.30 -0.59 -17.75
N GLU A 315 -10.20 -0.57 -16.78
CA GLU A 315 -11.55 -1.16 -16.96
C GLU A 315 -12.28 -0.51 -18.14
N CYS A 316 -11.94 0.74 -18.47
CA CYS A 316 -12.51 1.46 -19.61
C CYS A 316 -12.30 0.77 -20.95
N LEU A 317 -11.41 -0.20 -21.05
CA LEU A 317 -11.26 -0.99 -22.29
C LEU A 317 -12.53 -1.79 -22.60
N PHE A 318 -13.29 -2.20 -21.58
CA PHE A 318 -14.61 -2.79 -21.79
C PHE A 318 -15.61 -1.80 -22.36
N ASP A 319 -15.57 -0.53 -21.94
CA ASP A 319 -16.39 0.52 -22.54
C ASP A 319 -16.05 0.70 -24.02
N VAL A 320 -14.76 0.77 -24.34
CA VAL A 320 -14.29 0.89 -25.72
C VAL A 320 -14.79 -0.29 -26.56
N PHE A 321 -14.60 -1.52 -26.07
CA PHE A 321 -15.04 -2.74 -26.77
C PHE A 321 -16.54 -2.72 -27.06
N THR A 322 -17.36 -2.47 -26.05
CA THR A 322 -18.82 -2.46 -26.21
C THR A 322 -19.29 -1.32 -27.10
N ASP A 323 -18.65 -0.16 -27.03
CA ASP A 323 -18.96 0.98 -27.91
C ASP A 323 -18.61 0.67 -29.37
N VAL A 324 -17.48 0.02 -29.62
CA VAL A 324 -17.09 -0.41 -30.97
C VAL A 324 -18.09 -1.47 -31.49
N VAL A 325 -18.49 -2.42 -30.64
CA VAL A 325 -19.49 -3.43 -31.03
C VAL A 325 -20.82 -2.75 -31.46
N LYS A 326 -21.28 -1.78 -30.67
CA LYS A 326 -22.48 -0.99 -31.02
C LYS A 326 -22.33 -0.25 -32.34
N SER A 327 -21.19 0.38 -32.57
CA SER A 327 -20.88 1.07 -33.82
C SER A 327 -20.94 0.15 -35.02
N TYR A 328 -20.30 -0.99 -34.94
CA TYR A 328 -20.33 -1.97 -36.04
C TYR A 328 -21.71 -2.55 -36.27
N LYS A 329 -22.46 -2.81 -35.21
CA LYS A 329 -23.85 -3.27 -35.28
C LYS A 329 -24.73 -2.27 -36.00
N ASN A 330 -24.53 -0.98 -35.77
CA ASN A 330 -25.27 0.13 -36.39
C ASN A 330 -24.68 0.54 -37.73
N LYS A 331 -23.76 -0.24 -38.28
CA LYS A 331 -23.12 0.01 -39.59
C LYS A 331 -22.39 1.36 -39.68
N LYS A 332 -21.80 1.77 -38.53
CA LYS A 332 -20.95 2.99 -38.40
C LYS A 332 -19.55 2.59 -37.92
N PRO A 333 -18.70 2.00 -38.77
CA PRO A 333 -17.40 1.55 -38.35
C PRO A 333 -16.55 2.68 -37.73
N CYS A 334 -15.78 2.35 -36.72
CA CYS A 334 -14.86 3.27 -36.07
C CYS A 334 -13.50 2.59 -35.85
N VAL A 335 -12.47 3.38 -35.63
CA VAL A 335 -11.11 2.88 -35.39
C VAL A 335 -10.93 2.75 -33.89
N ILE A 336 -10.71 1.52 -33.40
CA ILE A 336 -10.54 1.23 -31.96
C ILE A 336 -9.36 2.00 -31.38
N ASP A 337 -8.24 2.06 -32.10
CA ASP A 337 -7.03 2.73 -31.66
C ASP A 337 -7.26 4.20 -31.32
N GLU A 338 -8.03 4.90 -32.18
CA GLU A 338 -8.41 6.30 -31.91
C GLU A 338 -9.30 6.42 -30.68
N MET A 339 -10.22 5.48 -30.49
CA MET A 339 -11.11 5.48 -29.33
C MET A 339 -10.34 5.25 -28.03
N ILE A 340 -9.39 4.32 -28.02
CA ILE A 340 -8.55 4.06 -26.85
C ILE A 340 -7.67 5.29 -26.57
N THR A 341 -7.04 5.84 -27.58
CA THR A 341 -6.18 7.02 -27.44
C THR A 341 -6.98 8.22 -26.89
N ASN A 342 -8.16 8.47 -27.42
CA ASN A 342 -9.03 9.57 -26.94
C ASN A 342 -9.46 9.34 -25.48
N LYS A 343 -9.69 8.09 -25.09
CA LYS A 343 -10.10 7.74 -23.73
C LYS A 343 -8.96 7.92 -22.72
N LEU A 344 -7.73 7.63 -23.12
CA LEU A 344 -6.57 7.61 -22.24
C LEU A 344 -5.72 8.88 -22.30
N GLN A 345 -5.89 9.73 -23.31
CA GLN A 345 -5.05 10.92 -23.43
C GLN A 345 -5.35 11.94 -22.33
N PHE A 346 -4.33 12.68 -21.96
CA PHE A 346 -4.39 13.75 -20.97
C PHE A 346 -3.58 14.95 -21.47
N GLU A 347 -4.15 16.15 -21.35
CA GLU A 347 -3.48 17.39 -21.73
C GLU A 347 -2.71 17.94 -20.53
N PRO A 348 -1.38 17.79 -20.51
CA PRO A 348 -0.59 18.27 -19.38
C PRO A 348 -0.46 19.79 -19.38
N THR A 349 -0.44 20.38 -18.18
CA THR A 349 -0.03 21.76 -17.98
C THR A 349 1.42 21.74 -17.54
N ILE A 350 2.34 22.04 -18.46
CA ILE A 350 3.78 21.96 -18.20
C ILE A 350 4.35 23.37 -18.04
N CYS A 351 5.05 23.60 -16.92
CA CYS A 351 5.85 24.80 -16.72
C CYS A 351 7.24 24.60 -17.34
N GLU A 352 7.87 25.69 -17.79
CA GLU A 352 9.24 25.65 -18.24
C GLU A 352 10.15 25.13 -17.12
N ARG A 353 11.13 24.31 -17.47
CA ARG A 353 12.09 23.75 -16.50
C ARG A 353 12.88 24.88 -15.83
N PRO A 354 12.85 24.97 -14.50
CA PRO A 354 13.55 26.06 -13.79
C PRO A 354 15.07 25.85 -13.82
N LYS A 355 15.81 26.96 -13.76
CA LYS A 355 17.27 26.94 -13.64
C LYS A 355 17.71 27.05 -12.18
N LYS A 356 16.96 27.79 -11.38
CA LYS A 356 17.18 27.99 -9.96
C LYS A 356 15.88 27.83 -9.22
N VAL A 357 15.88 27.01 -8.16
CA VAL A 357 14.70 26.69 -7.36
C VAL A 357 14.91 27.16 -5.92
N LEU A 358 13.91 27.85 -5.41
CA LEU A 358 13.82 28.20 -4.00
C LEU A 358 13.04 27.11 -3.26
N ILE A 359 13.60 26.58 -2.19
CA ILE A 359 12.97 25.59 -1.34
C ILE A 359 12.69 26.22 0.02
N LEU A 360 11.43 26.19 0.44
CA LEU A 360 11.04 26.66 1.77
C LEU A 360 11.07 25.47 2.73
N GLY A 361 11.86 25.60 3.80
CA GLY A 361 11.94 24.61 4.86
C GLY A 361 10.79 24.73 5.86
N SER A 362 10.85 23.92 6.92
CA SER A 362 9.78 23.85 7.92
C SER A 362 9.90 24.82 9.09
N GLY A 363 11.06 25.45 9.23
CA GLY A 363 11.34 26.31 10.38
C GLY A 363 11.81 25.52 11.60
N GLY A 364 11.57 26.06 12.79
CA GLY A 364 11.91 25.39 14.03
C GLY A 364 11.04 24.18 14.29
N LEU A 365 11.57 23.23 15.06
CA LEU A 365 10.81 22.03 15.43
C LEU A 365 9.65 22.39 16.36
N SER A 366 8.51 21.76 16.13
CA SER A 366 7.34 21.89 16.97
C SER A 366 6.57 20.56 16.98
N ILE A 367 5.67 20.39 17.93
CA ILE A 367 4.77 19.23 17.92
C ILE A 367 3.91 19.32 16.67
N GLY A 368 3.90 18.23 15.89
CA GLY A 368 3.18 18.14 14.63
C GLY A 368 4.00 18.54 13.40
N GLN A 369 5.18 19.12 13.59
CA GLN A 369 6.08 19.51 12.50
C GLN A 369 7.52 19.41 12.98
N ALA A 370 8.12 18.28 12.79
CA ALA A 370 9.42 17.92 13.35
C ALA A 370 10.43 17.44 12.29
N GLY A 371 11.18 16.39 12.61
CA GLY A 371 12.30 15.92 11.81
C GLY A 371 11.97 15.34 10.44
N GLU A 372 10.72 14.97 10.20
CA GLU A 372 10.26 14.42 8.91
C GLU A 372 10.53 15.37 7.74
N PHE A 373 10.57 16.66 7.98
CA PHE A 373 10.85 17.66 6.94
C PHE A 373 12.34 17.82 6.67
N ASP A 374 13.20 17.40 7.58
CA ASP A 374 14.63 17.31 7.29
C ASP A 374 14.89 16.22 6.24
N TYR A 375 14.25 15.07 6.38
CA TYR A 375 14.26 14.02 5.37
C TYR A 375 13.74 14.54 4.02
N SER A 376 12.54 15.12 4.01
CA SER A 376 11.89 15.58 2.78
C SER A 376 12.71 16.65 2.08
N GLY A 377 13.17 17.66 2.82
CA GLY A 377 13.99 18.76 2.28
C GLY A 377 15.32 18.28 1.73
N SER A 378 15.98 17.37 2.44
CA SER A 378 17.27 16.82 1.99
C SER A 378 17.12 16.04 0.67
N GLN A 379 16.10 15.24 0.55
CA GLN A 379 15.82 14.49 -0.69
C GLN A 379 15.39 15.41 -1.83
N GLY A 380 14.62 16.45 -1.53
CA GLY A 380 14.24 17.45 -2.53
C GLY A 380 15.44 18.19 -3.12
N VAL A 381 16.35 18.62 -2.27
CA VAL A 381 17.60 19.28 -2.70
C VAL A 381 18.42 18.33 -3.57
N LYS A 382 18.58 17.09 -3.13
CA LYS A 382 19.33 16.08 -3.88
C LYS A 382 18.73 15.82 -5.26
N ALA A 383 17.42 15.68 -5.36
CA ALA A 383 16.75 15.46 -6.64
C ALA A 383 16.98 16.64 -7.61
N MET A 384 16.93 17.87 -7.11
CA MET A 384 17.21 19.05 -7.91
C MET A 384 18.66 19.09 -8.40
N GLN A 385 19.60 18.71 -7.55
CA GLN A 385 21.02 18.67 -7.93
C GLN A 385 21.29 17.62 -9.01
N GLU A 386 20.65 16.47 -8.95
CA GLU A 386 20.75 15.44 -10.00
C GLU A 386 20.31 16.00 -11.36
N GLU A 387 19.33 16.89 -11.36
CA GLU A 387 18.83 17.53 -12.57
C GLU A 387 19.59 18.79 -12.93
N LYS A 388 20.72 19.06 -12.25
CA LYS A 388 21.59 20.22 -12.48
C LYS A 388 20.90 21.56 -12.29
N ILE A 389 20.00 21.62 -11.33
CA ILE A 389 19.28 22.83 -10.97
C ILE A 389 19.92 23.43 -9.71
N GLN A 390 20.16 24.74 -9.74
CA GLN A 390 20.66 25.45 -8.58
C GLN A 390 19.59 25.53 -7.49
N THR A 391 19.98 25.31 -6.24
CA THR A 391 19.08 25.29 -5.11
C THR A 391 19.39 26.37 -4.11
N VAL A 392 18.35 27.05 -3.65
CA VAL A 392 18.40 28.03 -2.57
C VAL A 392 17.40 27.57 -1.50
N LEU A 393 17.89 27.31 -0.30
CA LEU A 393 17.07 26.84 0.82
C LEU A 393 16.93 27.97 1.85
N ILE A 394 15.71 28.22 2.28
CA ILE A 394 15.43 29.07 3.45
C ILE A 394 14.98 28.18 4.58
N ASN A 395 15.73 28.12 5.66
CA ASN A 395 15.35 27.41 6.87
C ASN A 395 16.16 27.92 8.06
N PRO A 396 15.53 28.41 9.14
CA PRO A 396 16.25 28.92 10.31
C PRO A 396 16.82 27.82 11.20
N ASN A 397 16.49 26.57 10.99
CA ASN A 397 16.95 25.47 11.84
C ASN A 397 18.40 25.09 11.52
N ILE A 398 19.30 25.35 12.45
CA ILE A 398 20.75 25.15 12.30
C ILE A 398 21.16 23.68 12.55
N ALA A 399 20.29 22.86 13.10
CA ALA A 399 20.63 21.50 13.52
C ALA A 399 20.21 20.43 12.51
N THR A 400 19.76 20.84 11.32
CA THR A 400 19.26 19.92 10.29
C THR A 400 20.33 19.52 9.28
N VAL A 401 20.16 18.35 8.67
CA VAL A 401 21.00 17.89 7.57
C VAL A 401 20.82 18.77 6.33
N GLN A 402 19.59 19.16 6.02
CA GLN A 402 19.28 19.96 4.83
C GLN A 402 19.98 21.32 4.82
N THR A 403 20.26 21.88 5.99
CA THR A 403 20.98 23.17 6.12
C THR A 403 22.48 22.98 6.22
N SER A 404 22.98 21.76 6.21
CA SER A 404 24.41 21.48 6.30
C SER A 404 25.14 21.88 5.02
N LYS A 405 26.41 22.23 5.17
CA LYS A 405 27.26 22.65 4.05
C LYS A 405 27.40 21.53 3.02
N GLY A 406 27.29 21.91 1.75
CA GLY A 406 27.51 20.97 0.63
C GLY A 406 26.25 20.27 0.13
N LEU A 407 25.09 20.56 0.70
CA LEU A 407 23.82 20.02 0.22
C LEU A 407 23.13 21.01 -0.73
N ALA A 408 22.52 22.09 -0.22
CA ALA A 408 21.99 23.14 -1.09
C ALA A 408 23.10 24.08 -1.55
N ASP A 409 22.95 24.72 -2.72
CA ASP A 409 23.93 25.67 -3.23
C ASP A 409 24.04 26.88 -2.33
N LYS A 410 22.91 27.37 -1.81
CA LYS A 410 22.86 28.45 -0.82
C LYS A 410 21.82 28.14 0.23
N VAL A 411 22.14 28.49 1.48
CA VAL A 411 21.24 28.37 2.63
C VAL A 411 21.09 29.73 3.29
N TYR A 412 19.83 30.15 3.45
CA TYR A 412 19.49 31.36 4.20
C TYR A 412 18.87 30.95 5.54
N PHE A 413 19.54 31.33 6.64
CA PHE A 413 19.03 31.07 8.00
C PHE A 413 18.09 32.20 8.41
N LEU A 414 16.92 32.24 7.82
CA LEU A 414 15.93 33.29 8.00
C LEU A 414 14.58 32.71 8.36
N PRO A 415 13.74 33.46 9.06
CA PRO A 415 12.37 33.04 9.30
C PRO A 415 11.62 32.82 7.99
N ILE A 416 10.72 31.83 8.00
CA ILE A 416 9.89 31.52 6.83
C ILE A 416 8.62 32.37 6.92
N THR A 417 8.77 33.63 6.62
CA THR A 417 7.71 34.63 6.57
C THR A 417 7.70 35.31 5.21
N PRO A 418 6.55 35.81 4.75
CA PRO A 418 6.46 36.44 3.42
C PRO A 418 7.48 37.55 3.21
N GLU A 419 7.75 38.34 4.23
CA GLU A 419 8.67 39.48 4.14
C GLU A 419 10.12 39.05 3.86
N TYR A 420 10.62 38.06 4.61
CA TYR A 420 11.97 37.55 4.39
C TYR A 420 12.11 36.77 3.11
N VAL A 421 11.10 35.93 2.78
CA VAL A 421 11.08 35.13 1.55
C VAL A 421 11.08 36.06 0.33
N GLU A 422 10.33 37.17 0.35
CA GLU A 422 10.31 38.14 -0.74
C GLU A 422 11.70 38.73 -0.95
N GLN A 423 12.44 39.09 0.13
CA GLN A 423 13.78 39.61 0.03
C GLN A 423 14.75 38.62 -0.61
N VAL A 424 14.63 37.33 -0.27
CA VAL A 424 15.46 36.30 -0.86
C VAL A 424 15.11 36.10 -2.35
N ILE A 425 13.83 36.13 -2.70
CA ILE A 425 13.37 36.04 -4.10
C ILE A 425 13.95 37.21 -4.90
N LYS A 426 13.92 38.41 -4.34
CA LYS A 426 14.46 39.59 -4.97
C LYS A 426 15.97 39.49 -5.20
N ALA A 427 16.71 38.95 -4.22
CA ALA A 427 18.16 38.80 -4.30
C ALA A 427 18.58 37.66 -5.23
N GLU A 428 17.92 36.51 -5.14
CA GLU A 428 18.35 35.30 -5.81
C GLU A 428 17.68 35.10 -7.19
N ARG A 429 16.55 35.70 -7.41
CA ARG A 429 15.78 35.59 -8.66
C ARG A 429 15.53 34.13 -9.08
N PRO A 430 14.98 33.26 -8.22
CA PRO A 430 14.65 31.90 -8.61
C PRO A 430 13.55 31.90 -9.66
N THR A 431 13.55 30.89 -10.54
CA THR A 431 12.50 30.71 -11.53
C THR A 431 11.41 29.75 -11.07
N GLY A 432 11.67 28.99 -10.01
CA GLY A 432 10.70 28.09 -9.42
C GLY A 432 10.79 28.07 -7.90
N VAL A 433 9.71 27.67 -7.24
CA VAL A 433 9.63 27.50 -5.78
C VAL A 433 8.95 26.19 -5.43
N LEU A 434 9.52 25.46 -4.47
CA LEU A 434 8.93 24.26 -3.87
C LEU A 434 8.34 24.61 -2.52
N LEU A 435 7.05 24.42 -2.35
CA LEU A 435 6.31 24.73 -1.12
C LEU A 435 5.95 23.51 -0.30
N THR A 436 5.85 22.32 -0.92
CA THR A 436 5.29 21.14 -0.30
C THR A 436 6.30 20.32 0.52
N PHE A 437 7.54 20.81 0.64
CA PHE A 437 8.63 20.11 1.35
C PHE A 437 8.89 20.64 2.74
N GLY A 438 8.22 21.72 3.15
CA GLY A 438 8.44 22.40 4.42
C GLY A 438 7.24 22.40 5.37
N GLY A 439 6.32 21.47 5.20
CA GLY A 439 5.14 21.36 6.04
C GLY A 439 4.20 22.55 5.94
N GLN A 440 3.36 22.73 6.94
CA GLN A 440 2.32 23.75 6.94
C GLN A 440 2.91 25.17 6.97
N THR A 441 4.06 25.36 7.62
CA THR A 441 4.75 26.67 7.65
C THR A 441 5.08 27.14 6.25
N ALA A 442 5.67 26.28 5.43
CA ALA A 442 6.01 26.62 4.04
C ALA A 442 4.76 26.86 3.18
N LEU A 443 3.75 26.03 3.33
CA LEU A 443 2.48 26.18 2.59
C LEU A 443 1.78 27.49 2.91
N ASN A 444 1.67 27.83 4.18
CA ASN A 444 1.02 29.08 4.61
C ASN A 444 1.74 30.29 4.05
N CYS A 445 3.07 30.27 4.11
CA CYS A 445 3.90 31.35 3.55
C CYS A 445 3.69 31.47 2.03
N GLY A 446 3.68 30.34 1.32
CA GLY A 446 3.45 30.29 -0.13
C GLY A 446 2.08 30.81 -0.53
N VAL A 447 1.04 30.47 0.20
CA VAL A 447 -0.32 30.97 -0.05
C VAL A 447 -0.38 32.49 0.12
N GLU A 448 0.23 33.04 1.15
CA GLU A 448 0.30 34.48 1.37
C GLU A 448 1.08 35.22 0.28
N LEU A 449 2.21 34.65 -0.16
CA LEU A 449 3.00 35.19 -1.27
C LEU A 449 2.21 35.20 -2.58
N GLN A 450 1.41 34.15 -2.83
CA GLN A 450 0.57 34.08 -4.01
C GLN A 450 -0.55 35.13 -3.96
N LYS A 451 -1.20 35.30 -2.81
CA LYS A 451 -2.25 36.31 -2.63
C LYS A 451 -1.72 37.74 -2.81
N SER A 452 -0.49 38.00 -2.37
CA SER A 452 0.21 39.28 -2.52
C SER A 452 0.81 39.47 -3.92
N ARG A 453 0.65 38.48 -4.81
CA ARG A 453 1.20 38.47 -6.18
C ARG A 453 2.73 38.60 -6.24
N ILE A 454 3.45 38.18 -5.21
CA ILE A 454 4.90 38.21 -5.20
C ILE A 454 5.50 37.26 -6.22
N PHE A 455 4.96 36.08 -6.36
CA PHE A 455 5.44 35.13 -7.36
C PHE A 455 5.25 35.65 -8.78
N GLU A 456 4.12 36.29 -9.07
CA GLU A 456 3.86 36.93 -10.36
C GLU A 456 4.82 38.10 -10.60
N LYS A 457 5.01 38.95 -9.59
CA LYS A 457 5.90 40.13 -9.66
C LYS A 457 7.34 39.77 -10.03
N TYR A 458 7.87 38.68 -9.49
CA TYR A 458 9.24 38.23 -9.72
C TYR A 458 9.36 37.09 -10.70
N ASN A 459 8.26 36.71 -11.34
CA ASN A 459 8.22 35.64 -12.35
C ASN A 459 8.66 34.28 -11.82
N VAL A 460 8.18 33.91 -10.62
CA VAL A 460 8.46 32.64 -9.96
C VAL A 460 7.30 31.69 -10.18
N ASN A 461 7.57 30.51 -10.71
CA ASN A 461 6.58 29.45 -10.88
C ASN A 461 6.51 28.59 -9.63
N VAL A 462 5.30 28.32 -9.14
CA VAL A 462 5.08 27.31 -8.09
C VAL A 462 5.19 25.94 -8.74
N LEU A 463 6.17 25.16 -8.31
CA LEU A 463 6.44 23.84 -8.86
C LEU A 463 5.60 22.77 -8.16
N GLY A 464 5.17 21.78 -8.94
CA GLY A 464 4.37 20.69 -8.41
C GLY A 464 2.89 21.07 -8.30
N THR A 465 2.27 20.70 -7.18
CA THR A 465 0.83 20.94 -6.97
C THR A 465 0.51 22.43 -7.01
N PRO A 466 -0.46 22.85 -7.85
CA PRO A 466 -0.89 24.24 -7.90
C PRO A 466 -1.42 24.73 -6.55
N ILE A 467 -1.18 25.98 -6.21
CA ILE A 467 -1.65 26.58 -4.95
C ILE A 467 -3.17 26.48 -4.83
N GLN A 468 -3.89 26.67 -5.93
CA GLN A 468 -5.36 26.54 -5.91
C GLN A 468 -5.80 25.14 -5.48
N SER A 469 -5.12 24.08 -5.92
CA SER A 469 -5.39 22.71 -5.48
C SER A 469 -5.15 22.53 -3.98
N ILE A 470 -4.08 23.13 -3.46
CA ILE A 470 -3.78 23.12 -2.02
C ILE A 470 -4.90 23.80 -1.23
N VAL A 471 -5.33 24.99 -1.67
CA VAL A 471 -6.43 25.75 -1.04
C VAL A 471 -7.72 24.92 -1.09
N ASP A 472 -8.02 24.29 -2.20
CA ASP A 472 -9.23 23.47 -2.37
C ASP A 472 -9.25 22.28 -1.40
N THR A 473 -8.08 21.68 -1.08
CA THR A 473 -8.01 20.58 -0.12
C THR A 473 -8.15 21.04 1.33
N GLU A 474 -7.76 22.29 1.64
CA GLU A 474 -7.76 22.82 3.00
C GLU A 474 -9.06 23.51 3.38
N ASP A 475 -9.76 24.12 2.42
CA ASP A 475 -11.06 24.74 2.66
C ASP A 475 -12.15 23.68 2.71
N ARG A 476 -12.74 23.49 3.88
CA ARG A 476 -13.75 22.44 4.11
C ARG A 476 -14.93 22.49 3.16
N LYS A 477 -15.43 23.68 2.84
CA LYS A 477 -16.58 23.84 1.97
C LYS A 477 -16.24 23.46 0.53
N ILE A 478 -15.12 23.96 0.01
CA ILE A 478 -14.66 23.68 -1.34
C ILE A 478 -14.31 22.19 -1.46
N PHE A 479 -13.66 21.65 -0.46
CA PHE A 479 -13.31 20.24 -0.40
C PHE A 479 -14.55 19.35 -0.52
N ALA A 480 -15.57 19.62 0.30
CA ALA A 480 -16.83 18.87 0.28
C ALA A 480 -17.54 18.98 -1.08
N GLU A 481 -17.58 20.18 -1.66
CA GLU A 481 -18.18 20.41 -2.98
C GLU A 481 -17.47 19.61 -4.07
N LYS A 482 -16.13 19.63 -4.06
CA LYS A 482 -15.34 18.89 -5.05
C LYS A 482 -15.48 17.37 -4.90
N ILE A 483 -15.49 16.88 -3.66
CA ILE A 483 -15.71 15.45 -3.40
C ILE A 483 -17.10 15.02 -3.88
N ASN A 484 -18.13 15.81 -3.59
CA ASN A 484 -19.49 15.50 -4.04
C ASN A 484 -19.63 15.54 -5.56
N ALA A 485 -18.88 16.40 -6.24
CA ALA A 485 -18.93 16.55 -7.69
C ALA A 485 -18.51 15.28 -8.44
N ILE A 486 -17.71 14.41 -7.81
CA ILE A 486 -17.29 13.14 -8.39
C ILE A 486 -18.04 11.93 -7.81
N GLY A 487 -19.13 12.19 -7.10
CA GLY A 487 -19.98 11.13 -6.54
C GLY A 487 -19.43 10.49 -5.28
N GLU A 488 -18.42 11.09 -4.64
CA GLU A 488 -17.87 10.63 -3.37
C GLU A 488 -18.46 11.44 -2.22
N LYS A 489 -18.20 10.99 -0.99
CA LYS A 489 -18.84 11.58 0.20
C LYS A 489 -17.81 11.93 1.28
N VAL A 490 -18.00 13.11 1.87
CA VAL A 490 -17.42 13.46 3.16
C VAL A 490 -18.45 13.16 4.25
N ALA A 491 -18.00 13.10 5.50
CA ALA A 491 -18.93 12.89 6.61
C ALA A 491 -20.01 13.98 6.62
N PRO A 492 -21.29 13.63 6.73
CA PRO A 492 -22.37 14.61 6.75
C PRO A 492 -22.18 15.62 7.89
N SER A 493 -22.36 16.90 7.55
CA SER A 493 -22.14 18.01 8.46
C SER A 493 -23.17 19.11 8.16
N ALA A 494 -23.56 19.88 9.19
CA ALA A 494 -24.44 21.02 9.04
C ALA A 494 -24.03 22.14 10.01
N ALA A 495 -24.01 23.38 9.51
CA ALA A 495 -23.82 24.56 10.33
C ALA A 495 -25.19 25.07 10.74
N VAL A 496 -25.40 25.28 12.02
CA VAL A 496 -26.70 25.69 12.60
C VAL A 496 -26.52 26.87 13.55
N THR A 497 -27.56 27.66 13.71
CA THR A 497 -27.57 28.85 14.57
C THR A 497 -28.55 28.77 15.72
N SER A 498 -29.39 27.74 15.75
CA SER A 498 -30.36 27.53 16.82
C SER A 498 -30.42 26.08 17.28
N VAL A 499 -30.99 25.84 18.46
CA VAL A 499 -31.16 24.49 19.00
C VAL A 499 -32.10 23.67 18.11
N GLU A 500 -33.20 24.27 17.62
CA GLU A 500 -34.14 23.60 16.73
C GLU A 500 -33.51 23.18 15.43
N GLU A 501 -32.67 24.03 14.82
CA GLU A 501 -31.90 23.69 13.62
C GLU A 501 -30.94 22.55 13.88
N ALA A 502 -30.30 22.54 15.07
CA ALA A 502 -29.39 21.47 15.46
C ALA A 502 -30.11 20.12 15.55
N LEU A 503 -31.30 20.09 16.14
CA LEU A 503 -32.08 18.85 16.26
C LEU A 503 -32.56 18.33 14.92
N ILE A 504 -32.96 19.20 14.01
CA ILE A 504 -33.36 18.84 12.64
C ILE A 504 -32.13 18.29 11.87
N ALA A 505 -31.00 18.96 11.97
CA ALA A 505 -29.77 18.52 11.32
C ALA A 505 -29.32 17.14 11.81
N ALA A 506 -29.39 16.90 13.13
CA ALA A 506 -29.05 15.62 13.72
C ALA A 506 -29.97 14.49 13.27
N LEU A 507 -31.26 14.79 13.11
CA LEU A 507 -32.24 13.82 12.64
C LEU A 507 -31.94 13.41 11.20
N ASN A 508 -31.56 14.35 10.35
CA ASN A 508 -31.19 14.11 8.96
C ASN A 508 -29.84 13.38 8.81
N ILE A 509 -28.86 13.71 9.66
CA ILE A 509 -27.52 13.10 9.66
C ILE A 509 -27.56 11.69 10.26
N GLY A 510 -28.34 11.52 11.34
CA GLY A 510 -28.41 10.27 12.10
C GLY A 510 -27.51 10.28 13.33
N TYR A 511 -28.11 9.89 14.48
CA TYR A 511 -27.36 9.77 15.73
C TYR A 511 -26.43 8.55 15.69
N PRO A 512 -25.31 8.56 16.40
CA PRO A 512 -24.76 9.66 17.21
C PRO A 512 -24.17 10.79 16.36
N VAL A 513 -24.20 12.01 16.91
CA VAL A 513 -23.62 13.20 16.28
C VAL A 513 -22.60 13.85 17.20
N MET A 514 -21.70 14.61 16.61
CA MET A 514 -20.76 15.45 17.33
C MET A 514 -21.16 16.91 17.12
N ALA A 515 -21.31 17.63 18.22
CA ALA A 515 -21.59 19.07 18.20
C ALA A 515 -20.31 19.82 18.58
N ARG A 516 -19.94 20.82 17.80
CA ARG A 516 -18.78 21.66 18.09
C ARG A 516 -19.04 23.12 17.73
N SER A 517 -18.53 24.02 18.55
CA SER A 517 -18.59 25.44 18.26
C SER A 517 -17.71 25.78 17.06
N ALA A 518 -18.21 26.59 16.13
CA ALA A 518 -17.49 26.94 14.90
C ALA A 518 -16.18 27.71 15.17
N PHE A 519 -16.08 28.38 16.31
CA PHE A 519 -14.95 29.26 16.63
C PHE A 519 -14.32 28.98 18.00
N SER A 520 -14.48 27.75 18.55
CA SER A 520 -13.91 27.48 19.86
C SER A 520 -12.41 27.14 19.77
N LEU A 521 -11.63 27.84 20.60
CA LEU A 521 -10.28 27.48 20.92
C LEU A 521 -10.29 26.54 22.13
N GLY A 522 -9.68 25.38 22.03
CA GLY A 522 -9.49 24.47 23.15
C GLY A 522 -10.62 23.49 23.44
N GLY A 523 -11.54 23.29 22.54
CA GLY A 523 -12.55 22.22 22.66
C GLY A 523 -13.73 22.52 23.62
N LEU A 524 -13.85 23.76 24.10
CA LEU A 524 -14.96 24.17 24.93
C LEU A 524 -16.25 24.24 24.10
N GLY A 525 -17.31 23.58 24.58
CA GLY A 525 -18.62 23.53 23.92
C GLY A 525 -18.71 22.46 22.80
N SER A 526 -17.79 21.50 22.76
CA SER A 526 -17.88 20.35 21.88
C SER A 526 -18.18 19.07 22.67
N GLY A 527 -18.90 18.14 22.04
CA GLY A 527 -19.23 16.87 22.69
C GLY A 527 -20.04 15.97 21.78
N PHE A 528 -20.17 14.71 22.20
CA PHE A 528 -20.97 13.73 21.49
C PHE A 528 -22.39 13.70 22.06
N ALA A 529 -23.35 13.52 21.16
CA ALA A 529 -24.76 13.33 21.54
C ALA A 529 -25.27 12.04 20.90
N ASN A 530 -25.76 11.11 21.72
CA ASN A 530 -26.31 9.85 21.27
C ASN A 530 -27.80 9.92 20.99
N ASN A 531 -28.44 10.96 21.49
CA ASN A 531 -29.89 11.17 21.38
C ASN A 531 -30.25 12.67 21.40
N GLU A 532 -31.50 12.95 21.18
CA GLU A 532 -32.03 14.31 21.14
C GLU A 532 -31.80 15.09 22.45
N GLU A 533 -31.96 14.45 23.60
CA GLU A 533 -31.80 15.09 24.92
C GLU A 533 -30.38 15.56 25.15
N GLU A 534 -29.40 14.68 24.86
CA GLU A 534 -27.96 15.02 24.95
C GLU A 534 -27.59 16.16 24.01
N LEU A 535 -28.09 16.13 22.78
CA LEU A 535 -27.83 17.18 21.80
C LEU A 535 -28.44 18.51 22.22
N ARG A 536 -29.67 18.50 22.75
CA ARG A 536 -30.33 19.72 23.21
C ARG A 536 -29.51 20.41 24.30
N ALA A 537 -28.99 19.66 25.26
CA ALA A 537 -28.12 20.17 26.32
C ALA A 537 -26.81 20.77 25.77
N LEU A 538 -26.14 20.04 24.89
CA LEU A 538 -24.93 20.52 24.26
C LEU A 538 -25.13 21.76 23.40
N ALA A 539 -26.24 21.80 22.64
CA ALA A 539 -26.58 22.91 21.77
C ALA A 539 -26.87 24.18 22.55
N HIS A 540 -27.61 24.08 23.66
CA HIS A 540 -27.87 25.20 24.55
C HIS A 540 -26.59 25.78 25.13
N GLN A 541 -25.69 24.92 25.58
CA GLN A 541 -24.42 25.34 26.16
C GLN A 541 -23.52 25.99 25.09
N ALA A 542 -23.38 25.36 23.93
CA ALA A 542 -22.49 25.84 22.86
C ALA A 542 -22.99 27.15 22.25
N LEU A 543 -24.31 27.31 22.02
CA LEU A 543 -24.89 28.50 21.42
C LEU A 543 -24.95 29.68 22.37
N SER A 544 -24.77 29.44 23.69
CA SER A 544 -24.64 30.53 24.64
C SER A 544 -23.33 31.28 24.55
N HIS A 545 -22.31 30.66 23.96
CA HIS A 545 -20.93 31.20 23.80
C HIS A 545 -20.51 31.41 22.36
N SER A 546 -21.33 30.97 21.40
CA SER A 546 -20.97 31.04 19.97
C SER A 546 -22.25 31.24 19.16
N ASP A 547 -22.17 32.00 18.07
CA ASP A 547 -23.30 32.28 17.19
C ASP A 547 -23.61 31.10 16.26
N GLN A 548 -22.66 30.15 16.10
CA GLN A 548 -22.79 29.04 15.18
C GLN A 548 -22.28 27.73 15.79
N LEU A 549 -23.04 26.68 15.56
CA LEU A 549 -22.70 25.31 15.97
C LEU A 549 -22.62 24.43 14.75
N ILE A 550 -21.62 23.54 14.71
CA ILE A 550 -21.47 22.56 13.65
C ILE A 550 -21.90 21.21 14.20
N ILE A 551 -22.82 20.55 13.47
CA ILE A 551 -23.28 19.20 13.78
C ILE A 551 -22.67 18.26 12.75
N ASP A 552 -21.82 17.34 13.21
CA ASP A 552 -21.16 16.34 12.35
C ASP A 552 -21.67 14.95 12.70
N LYS A 553 -21.72 14.06 11.70
CA LYS A 553 -21.94 12.64 11.97
C LYS A 553 -20.77 12.13 12.82
N SER A 554 -21.07 11.41 13.91
CA SER A 554 -20.04 10.78 14.71
C SER A 554 -19.54 9.52 14.02
N LEU A 555 -18.25 9.50 13.75
CA LEU A 555 -17.56 8.34 13.18
C LEU A 555 -16.75 7.60 14.23
N LYS A 556 -17.03 7.86 15.50
CA LYS A 556 -16.33 7.18 16.61
C LYS A 556 -16.46 5.66 16.46
N GLY A 557 -15.34 4.97 16.55
CA GLY A 557 -15.29 3.52 16.39
C GLY A 557 -15.15 3.03 14.96
N TRP A 558 -15.21 3.92 13.96
CA TRP A 558 -14.93 3.56 12.56
C TRP A 558 -13.45 3.33 12.38
N LYS A 559 -13.10 2.53 11.36
CA LYS A 559 -11.70 2.31 11.00
C LYS A 559 -11.15 3.54 10.29
N GLU A 560 -9.90 3.85 10.56
CA GLU A 560 -9.17 4.88 9.83
C GLU A 560 -8.14 4.22 8.94
N VAL A 561 -8.23 4.50 7.64
CA VAL A 561 -7.35 3.95 6.60
C VAL A 561 -6.80 5.11 5.79
N GLU A 562 -5.52 5.06 5.47
CA GLU A 562 -4.91 6.11 4.65
C GLU A 562 -4.04 5.54 3.55
N TYR A 563 -3.88 6.34 2.49
CA TYR A 563 -3.02 6.03 1.34
C TYR A 563 -2.09 7.20 1.07
N GLU A 564 -0.83 6.90 0.82
CA GLU A 564 0.10 7.84 0.22
C GLU A 564 0.04 7.67 -1.29
N VAL A 565 -0.11 8.78 -2.00
CA VAL A 565 -0.35 8.79 -3.45
C VAL A 565 0.64 9.73 -4.12
N VAL A 566 1.15 9.33 -5.28
CA VAL A 566 1.93 10.22 -6.15
C VAL A 566 1.26 10.34 -7.51
N ARG A 567 1.31 11.52 -8.09
CA ARG A 567 0.77 11.82 -9.41
C ARG A 567 1.65 12.83 -10.13
N ASP A 568 1.93 12.55 -11.40
CA ASP A 568 2.71 13.47 -12.23
C ASP A 568 1.83 14.47 -12.99
N ALA A 569 2.45 15.33 -13.79
CA ALA A 569 1.74 16.32 -14.61
C ALA A 569 1.01 15.69 -15.81
N PHE A 570 1.29 14.44 -16.13
CA PHE A 570 0.73 13.70 -17.27
C PHE A 570 -0.39 12.75 -16.85
N ASP A 571 -0.85 12.84 -15.61
CA ASP A 571 -1.91 12.00 -15.03
C ASP A 571 -1.52 10.53 -14.84
N ASN A 572 -0.24 10.23 -14.69
CA ASN A 572 0.20 8.94 -14.18
C ASN A 572 0.11 8.99 -12.66
N CYS A 573 -0.63 8.08 -12.07
CA CYS A 573 -0.98 8.13 -10.65
C CYS A 573 -0.93 6.74 -10.04
N ILE A 574 -0.24 6.61 -8.90
CA ILE A 574 -0.16 5.36 -8.14
C ILE A 574 -0.34 5.62 -6.66
N THR A 575 -0.76 4.60 -5.93
CA THR A 575 -0.67 4.58 -4.47
C THR A 575 0.64 3.92 -4.05
N VAL A 576 1.36 4.57 -3.15
CA VAL A 576 2.66 4.08 -2.68
C VAL A 576 2.51 3.20 -1.46
N CYS A 577 1.62 3.55 -0.56
CA CYS A 577 1.46 2.83 0.70
C CYS A 577 0.03 2.93 1.18
N ASN A 578 -0.49 1.79 1.64
CA ASN A 578 -1.75 1.70 2.38
C ASN A 578 -1.42 1.49 3.86
N MET A 579 -2.07 2.23 4.73
CA MET A 579 -1.87 2.18 6.17
C MET A 579 -3.21 2.11 6.90
N GLU A 580 -3.24 1.35 7.99
CA GLU A 580 -4.43 1.21 8.83
C GLU A 580 -4.07 1.57 10.25
N ASN A 581 -4.91 2.38 10.90
CA ASN A 581 -4.76 2.67 12.32
C ASN A 581 -5.29 1.50 13.15
N VAL A 582 -4.53 1.08 14.13
CA VAL A 582 -4.98 0.10 15.13
C VAL A 582 -6.04 0.73 16.02
N ASP A 583 -5.82 1.98 16.39
CA ASP A 583 -6.80 2.77 17.15
C ASP A 583 -7.93 3.23 16.21
N PRO A 584 -9.20 3.12 16.66
CA PRO A 584 -10.33 3.61 15.87
C PRO A 584 -10.32 5.13 15.77
N LEU A 585 -11.16 5.67 14.87
CA LEU A 585 -11.37 7.11 14.73
C LEU A 585 -11.73 7.78 16.07
N GLY A 586 -11.25 9.00 16.25
CA GLY A 586 -11.34 9.79 17.47
C GLY A 586 -9.97 10.17 18.02
N ILE A 587 -8.92 9.58 17.48
CA ILE A 587 -7.51 9.84 17.81
C ILE A 587 -6.83 10.37 16.55
N HIS A 588 -6.05 11.43 16.66
CA HIS A 588 -5.26 11.93 15.54
C HIS A 588 -4.33 10.81 15.01
N THR A 589 -4.18 10.69 13.69
CA THR A 589 -3.37 9.63 13.10
C THR A 589 -1.91 9.66 13.58
N GLY A 590 -1.38 10.85 13.89
CA GLY A 590 -0.06 11.00 14.49
C GLY A 590 0.07 10.44 15.90
N GLU A 591 -1.05 10.19 16.57
CA GLU A 591 -1.13 9.66 17.94
C GLU A 591 -1.51 8.17 17.94
N SER A 592 -1.73 7.58 16.78
CA SER A 592 -2.19 6.20 16.64
C SER A 592 -1.06 5.24 16.35
N ILE A 593 -1.25 3.98 16.78
CA ILE A 593 -0.45 2.86 16.30
C ILE A 593 -0.95 2.56 14.88
N VAL A 594 -0.04 2.47 13.93
CA VAL A 594 -0.35 2.27 12.52
C VAL A 594 0.32 1.01 12.01
N VAL A 595 -0.37 0.27 11.18
CA VAL A 595 0.15 -0.93 10.54
C VAL A 595 0.11 -0.77 9.01
N ALA A 596 1.13 -1.26 8.35
CA ALA A 596 1.20 -1.31 6.88
C ALA A 596 1.66 -2.71 6.42
N PRO A 597 0.99 -3.30 5.45
CA PRO A 597 -0.30 -2.90 4.87
C PRO A 597 -1.47 -3.15 5.83
N SER A 598 -2.66 -2.68 5.47
CA SER A 598 -3.87 -2.92 6.26
C SER A 598 -4.08 -4.42 6.52
N GLN A 599 -4.43 -4.77 7.76
CA GLN A 599 -4.57 -6.16 8.19
C GLN A 599 -6.02 -6.63 8.27
N THR A 600 -6.96 -5.72 8.45
CA THR A 600 -8.36 -6.05 8.71
C THR A 600 -9.28 -5.77 7.53
N LEU A 601 -8.74 -5.28 6.43
CA LEU A 601 -9.50 -5.06 5.20
C LEU A 601 -9.49 -6.30 4.31
N SER A 602 -10.61 -6.56 3.64
CA SER A 602 -10.60 -7.48 2.50
C SER A 602 -9.84 -6.83 1.35
N ASN A 603 -9.37 -7.64 0.41
CA ASN A 603 -8.70 -7.12 -0.77
C ASN A 603 -9.64 -6.22 -1.61
N ARG A 604 -10.94 -6.54 -1.60
CA ARG A 604 -11.97 -5.72 -2.23
C ARG A 604 -12.06 -4.32 -1.60
N GLU A 605 -12.06 -4.23 -0.28
CA GLU A 605 -12.05 -2.95 0.42
C GLU A 605 -10.78 -2.17 0.16
N TYR A 606 -9.65 -2.86 0.17
CA TYR A 606 -8.34 -2.27 -0.14
C TYR A 606 -8.37 -1.56 -1.50
N TYR A 607 -8.82 -2.25 -2.55
CA TYR A 607 -8.83 -1.69 -3.90
C TYR A 607 -9.96 -0.69 -4.12
N MET A 608 -11.08 -0.84 -3.43
CA MET A 608 -12.16 0.16 -3.44
C MET A 608 -11.62 1.52 -3.00
N LEU A 609 -10.91 1.55 -1.87
CA LEU A 609 -10.32 2.78 -1.34
C LEU A 609 -9.15 3.26 -2.20
N ARG A 610 -8.32 2.34 -2.69
CA ARG A 610 -7.22 2.65 -3.61
C ARG A 610 -7.74 3.34 -4.88
N ASN A 611 -8.75 2.77 -5.50
CA ASN A 611 -9.31 3.31 -6.74
C ASN A 611 -9.96 4.67 -6.51
N THR A 612 -10.62 4.84 -5.38
CA THR A 612 -11.18 6.13 -4.96
C THR A 612 -10.07 7.16 -4.72
N ALA A 613 -8.94 6.77 -4.13
CA ALA A 613 -7.80 7.65 -3.93
C ALA A 613 -7.31 8.23 -5.26
N ILE A 614 -7.09 7.39 -6.26
CA ILE A 614 -6.67 7.81 -7.60
C ILE A 614 -7.67 8.82 -8.20
N LYS A 615 -8.96 8.49 -8.13
CA LYS A 615 -10.04 9.34 -8.64
C LYS A 615 -10.04 10.73 -7.98
N VAL A 616 -9.92 10.76 -6.66
CA VAL A 616 -9.93 12.02 -5.88
C VAL A 616 -8.70 12.87 -6.18
N ILE A 617 -7.52 12.26 -6.14
CA ILE A 617 -6.27 13.00 -6.35
C ILE A 617 -6.21 13.57 -7.77
N ARG A 618 -6.68 12.83 -8.74
CA ARG A 618 -6.82 13.30 -10.13
C ARG A 618 -7.75 14.49 -10.21
N HIS A 619 -8.87 14.42 -9.53
CA HIS A 619 -9.88 15.49 -9.54
C HIS A 619 -9.37 16.80 -8.95
N PHE A 620 -8.58 16.74 -7.89
CA PHE A 620 -7.96 17.91 -7.28
C PHE A 620 -6.77 18.46 -8.06
N GLY A 621 -6.30 17.76 -9.08
CA GLY A 621 -5.19 18.22 -9.91
C GLY A 621 -3.85 18.24 -9.18
N ILE A 622 -3.62 17.33 -8.24
CA ILE A 622 -2.39 17.25 -7.48
C ILE A 622 -1.25 16.76 -8.37
N VAL A 623 -0.10 17.43 -8.28
CA VAL A 623 1.14 17.08 -8.96
C VAL A 623 2.25 16.95 -7.93
N GLY A 624 2.58 15.72 -7.58
CA GLY A 624 3.54 15.42 -6.53
C GLY A 624 2.96 14.38 -5.59
N GLU A 625 3.22 14.52 -4.30
CA GLU A 625 2.82 13.58 -3.27
C GLU A 625 1.63 14.14 -2.48
N CYS A 626 0.75 13.26 -2.06
CA CYS A 626 -0.34 13.60 -1.14
C CYS A 626 -0.76 12.40 -0.30
N ASN A 627 -1.50 12.69 0.77
CA ASN A 627 -2.08 11.71 1.67
C ASN A 627 -3.60 11.84 1.64
N ILE A 628 -4.31 10.74 1.54
CA ILE A 628 -5.77 10.69 1.66
C ILE A 628 -6.17 9.79 2.82
N GLN A 629 -7.10 10.26 3.63
CA GLN A 629 -7.58 9.56 4.81
C GLN A 629 -9.07 9.23 4.68
N TYR A 630 -9.42 8.01 5.07
CA TYR A 630 -10.78 7.48 5.01
C TYR A 630 -11.26 7.04 6.38
N ALA A 631 -12.57 7.23 6.60
CA ALA A 631 -13.31 6.54 7.65
C ALA A 631 -14.07 5.38 6.99
N LEU A 632 -13.78 4.16 7.42
CA LEU A 632 -14.45 2.96 6.90
C LEU A 632 -15.32 2.35 7.99
N ASN A 633 -16.58 2.07 7.65
CA ASN A 633 -17.51 1.41 8.56
C ASN A 633 -16.97 0.01 8.90
N PRO A 634 -16.85 -0.34 10.19
CA PRO A 634 -16.33 -1.66 10.57
C PRO A 634 -17.23 -2.84 10.19
N ASN A 635 -18.49 -2.58 9.80
CA ASN A 635 -19.47 -3.61 9.51
C ASN A 635 -20.06 -3.55 8.09
N SER A 636 -19.52 -2.70 7.22
CA SER A 636 -19.98 -2.56 5.83
C SER A 636 -18.87 -1.96 4.96
N GLU A 637 -19.17 -1.81 3.67
CA GLU A 637 -18.26 -1.13 2.72
C GLU A 637 -18.47 0.38 2.71
N GLU A 638 -19.36 0.92 3.54
CA GLU A 638 -19.60 2.35 3.62
C GLU A 638 -18.36 3.09 4.12
N PHE A 639 -17.98 4.16 3.44
CA PHE A 639 -16.84 4.97 3.83
C PHE A 639 -17.05 6.45 3.53
N TYR A 640 -16.29 7.29 4.22
CA TYR A 640 -16.23 8.71 3.98
C TYR A 640 -14.77 9.14 3.79
N ILE A 641 -14.56 10.12 2.93
CA ILE A 641 -13.26 10.76 2.79
C ILE A 641 -13.15 11.80 3.91
N ILE A 642 -12.12 11.68 4.73
CA ILE A 642 -11.92 12.61 5.86
C ILE A 642 -11.13 13.82 5.39
N GLU A 643 -9.99 13.59 4.75
CA GLU A 643 -9.00 14.63 4.51
C GLU A 643 -8.06 14.25 3.38
N VAL A 644 -7.60 15.25 2.64
CA VAL A 644 -6.52 15.14 1.66
C VAL A 644 -5.46 16.18 2.02
N ASN A 645 -4.23 15.73 2.25
CA ASN A 645 -3.09 16.59 2.53
C ASN A 645 -2.19 16.63 1.29
N ALA A 646 -2.19 17.74 0.58
CA ALA A 646 -1.45 17.91 -0.67
C ALA A 646 0.01 18.34 -0.43
N ARG A 647 0.69 17.66 0.48
CA ARG A 647 2.07 17.96 0.87
C ARG A 647 2.74 16.74 1.46
N LEU A 648 4.05 16.73 1.50
CA LEU A 648 4.81 15.75 2.26
C LEU A 648 4.54 15.95 3.76
N SER A 649 4.55 14.85 4.52
CA SER A 649 4.17 14.84 5.92
C SER A 649 4.95 13.76 6.68
N ARG A 650 4.66 13.60 7.97
CA ARG A 650 5.23 12.51 8.77
C ARG A 650 4.87 11.15 8.18
N SER A 651 3.63 10.96 7.72
CA SER A 651 3.19 9.72 7.08
C SER A 651 3.94 9.45 5.77
N SER A 652 4.37 10.47 5.05
CA SER A 652 5.18 10.31 3.84
C SER A 652 6.56 9.72 4.16
N ALA A 653 7.19 10.20 5.23
CA ALA A 653 8.47 9.65 5.69
C ALA A 653 8.32 8.18 6.09
N LEU A 654 7.28 7.87 6.87
CA LEU A 654 6.96 6.50 7.25
C LEU A 654 6.74 5.61 6.02
N ALA A 655 5.89 6.03 5.10
CA ALA A 655 5.55 5.28 3.90
C ALA A 655 6.79 5.01 3.03
N SER A 656 7.66 5.99 2.89
CA SER A 656 8.90 5.86 2.14
C SER A 656 9.80 4.77 2.72
N LYS A 657 9.98 4.78 4.04
CA LYS A 657 10.85 3.82 4.73
C LYS A 657 10.21 2.44 4.82
N ALA A 658 8.89 2.39 5.02
CA ALA A 658 8.13 1.14 5.10
C ALA A 658 8.13 0.37 3.78
N THR A 659 8.07 1.06 2.67
CA THR A 659 7.92 0.43 1.35
C THR A 659 9.22 0.33 0.55
N GLY A 660 10.24 1.14 0.88
CA GLY A 660 11.41 1.27 0.05
C GLY A 660 11.14 2.09 -1.22
N TYR A 661 10.14 2.97 -1.18
CA TYR A 661 9.82 3.88 -2.28
C TYR A 661 10.30 5.30 -1.91
N PRO A 662 11.15 5.94 -2.73
CA PRO A 662 11.72 7.24 -2.37
C PRO A 662 10.75 8.40 -2.64
N LEU A 663 9.72 8.55 -1.80
CA LEU A 663 8.61 9.49 -1.99
C LEU A 663 9.04 10.94 -2.22
N ALA A 664 9.87 11.48 -1.35
CA ALA A 664 10.29 12.88 -1.44
C ALA A 664 11.14 13.14 -2.69
N TYR A 665 12.02 12.20 -3.01
CA TYR A 665 12.84 12.24 -4.22
C TYR A 665 11.95 12.24 -5.48
N VAL A 666 10.99 11.33 -5.55
CA VAL A 666 10.06 11.24 -6.67
C VAL A 666 9.21 12.50 -6.77
N ALA A 667 8.65 12.98 -5.65
CA ALA A 667 7.83 14.19 -5.63
C ALA A 667 8.59 15.39 -6.18
N ALA A 668 9.87 15.54 -5.85
CA ALA A 668 10.71 16.63 -6.39
C ALA A 668 10.89 16.50 -7.91
N LYS A 669 11.13 15.27 -8.40
CA LYS A 669 11.23 15.02 -9.85
C LYS A 669 9.92 15.34 -10.57
N LEU A 670 8.78 14.97 -9.96
CA LEU A 670 7.45 15.27 -10.52
C LEU A 670 7.20 16.77 -10.59
N ALA A 671 7.67 17.51 -9.59
CA ALA A 671 7.56 18.97 -9.57
C ALA A 671 8.27 19.64 -10.74
N LEU A 672 9.29 19.00 -11.30
CA LEU A 672 9.99 19.47 -12.49
C LEU A 672 9.30 19.10 -13.81
N GLY A 673 8.15 18.43 -13.75
CA GLY A 673 7.43 17.98 -14.93
C GLY A 673 7.97 16.71 -15.55
N ILE A 674 8.79 15.94 -14.85
CA ILE A 674 9.29 14.65 -15.33
C ILE A 674 8.18 13.61 -15.21
N PRO A 675 7.88 12.85 -16.27
CA PRO A 675 6.86 11.80 -16.19
C PRO A 675 7.23 10.69 -15.22
N LEU A 676 6.27 10.24 -14.41
CA LEU A 676 6.49 9.21 -13.39
C LEU A 676 7.08 7.91 -13.95
N PRO A 677 6.64 7.38 -15.10
CA PRO A 677 7.18 6.12 -15.62
C PRO A 677 8.67 6.12 -15.94
N ILE A 678 9.24 7.27 -16.30
CA ILE A 678 10.67 7.36 -16.65
C ILE A 678 11.57 7.63 -15.45
N ILE A 679 10.99 7.94 -14.29
CA ILE A 679 11.75 8.06 -13.04
C ILE A 679 12.02 6.65 -12.52
N LYS A 680 13.27 6.37 -12.15
CA LYS A 680 13.63 5.09 -11.53
C LYS A 680 13.40 5.16 -10.01
N ASN A 681 12.97 4.04 -9.44
CA ASN A 681 12.98 3.87 -8.00
C ASN A 681 14.45 3.73 -7.58
N SER A 682 15.00 4.77 -6.96
CA SER A 682 16.42 4.83 -6.58
C SER A 682 16.77 3.84 -5.46
N VAL A 683 15.80 3.39 -4.69
CA VAL A 683 16.03 2.40 -3.62
C VAL A 683 16.21 1.01 -4.20
N THR A 684 15.32 0.58 -5.09
CA THR A 684 15.38 -0.75 -5.71
C THR A 684 16.37 -0.80 -6.87
N GLY A 685 16.60 0.32 -7.53
CA GLY A 685 17.56 0.45 -8.64
C GLY A 685 17.11 -0.14 -9.98
N VAL A 686 16.04 -0.92 -10.02
CA VAL A 686 15.65 -1.72 -11.21
C VAL A 686 14.20 -1.52 -11.65
N THR A 687 13.36 -0.94 -10.82
CA THR A 687 11.95 -0.71 -11.17
C THR A 687 11.68 0.75 -11.53
N THR A 688 10.64 0.97 -12.33
CA THR A 688 10.12 2.32 -12.53
C THR A 688 9.50 2.84 -11.23
N ALA A 689 9.50 4.15 -11.03
CA ALA A 689 8.77 4.78 -9.92
C ALA A 689 7.25 4.70 -10.12
N CYS A 690 6.77 4.42 -11.33
CA CYS A 690 5.35 4.17 -11.60
C CYS A 690 5.01 2.70 -11.34
N PHE A 691 5.15 2.28 -10.07
CA PHE A 691 4.97 0.90 -9.65
C PHE A 691 4.51 0.89 -8.20
N GLU A 692 3.31 0.37 -7.95
CA GLU A 692 2.76 0.30 -6.59
C GLU A 692 3.51 -0.76 -5.79
N PRO A 693 4.09 -0.40 -4.62
CA PRO A 693 4.81 -1.36 -3.81
C PRO A 693 3.96 -2.54 -3.36
N SER A 694 4.57 -3.72 -3.37
CA SER A 694 4.02 -4.96 -2.84
C SER A 694 4.88 -5.39 -1.66
N LEU A 695 4.30 -5.50 -0.47
CA LEU A 695 5.03 -5.81 0.75
C LEU A 695 4.86 -7.28 1.11
N ASP A 696 5.94 -7.92 1.52
CA ASP A 696 5.95 -9.29 2.03
C ASP A 696 6.31 -9.35 3.53
N TYR A 697 6.09 -8.25 4.23
CA TYR A 697 6.35 -8.07 5.65
C TYR A 697 5.28 -7.16 6.26
N CYS A 698 5.26 -7.09 7.59
CA CYS A 698 4.36 -6.24 8.35
C CYS A 698 5.17 -5.11 8.99
N VAL A 699 4.67 -3.88 8.82
CA VAL A 699 5.28 -2.69 9.41
C VAL A 699 4.37 -2.18 10.51
N VAL A 700 4.93 -1.86 11.68
CA VAL A 700 4.20 -1.25 12.79
C VAL A 700 4.88 0.05 13.18
N LYS A 701 4.09 1.11 13.25
CA LYS A 701 4.52 2.43 13.71
C LYS A 701 3.88 2.69 15.06
N ILE A 702 4.67 3.13 16.04
CA ILE A 702 4.18 3.56 17.35
C ILE A 702 4.70 4.96 17.63
N PRO A 703 3.82 5.91 18.05
CA PRO A 703 4.24 7.26 18.43
C PRO A 703 5.01 7.27 19.75
N ARG A 704 5.90 8.24 19.89
CA ARG A 704 6.58 8.54 21.15
C ARG A 704 5.94 9.77 21.79
N TRP A 705 5.59 9.62 23.06
CA TRP A 705 5.09 10.73 23.89
C TRP A 705 6.05 10.98 25.04
N ASP A 706 6.20 12.25 25.41
CA ASP A 706 6.97 12.68 26.57
C ASP A 706 6.10 13.44 27.58
N LEU A 707 4.85 13.04 27.65
CA LEU A 707 3.83 13.71 28.50
C LEU A 707 4.20 13.70 29.99
N ALA A 708 4.88 12.65 30.45
CA ALA A 708 5.30 12.52 31.84
C ALA A 708 6.36 13.56 32.25
N LYS A 709 7.02 14.23 31.31
CA LYS A 709 7.97 15.30 31.61
C LYS A 709 7.34 16.59 32.10
N PHE A 710 6.02 16.72 31.92
CA PHE A 710 5.26 17.93 32.25
C PHE A 710 4.17 17.63 33.24
N ASN A 711 4.23 18.22 34.44
CA ASN A 711 3.32 17.92 35.55
C ASN A 711 1.85 18.27 35.30
N ARG A 712 1.57 19.19 34.36
CA ARG A 712 0.20 19.70 34.12
C ARG A 712 -0.36 19.32 32.77
N VAL A 713 0.28 18.42 32.04
CA VAL A 713 -0.21 17.97 30.75
C VAL A 713 -1.05 16.72 30.94
N SER A 714 -2.21 16.68 30.30
CA SER A 714 -3.08 15.50 30.28
C SER A 714 -2.40 14.37 29.54
N THR A 715 -2.47 13.15 30.10
CA THR A 715 -1.99 11.94 29.45
C THR A 715 -2.99 11.37 28.46
N LYS A 716 -4.17 11.94 28.34
CA LYS A 716 -5.18 11.50 27.38
C LYS A 716 -4.77 11.81 25.97
N ILE A 717 -4.98 10.83 25.08
CA ILE A 717 -4.71 10.93 23.64
C ILE A 717 -6.03 11.17 22.92
N GLY A 718 -6.05 12.12 22.01
CA GLY A 718 -7.26 12.51 21.29
C GLY A 718 -6.95 13.08 19.90
N SER A 719 -7.76 14.04 19.50
CA SER A 719 -7.65 14.68 18.18
C SER A 719 -6.48 15.65 18.03
N SER A 720 -5.87 16.06 19.14
CA SER A 720 -4.71 16.95 19.13
C SER A 720 -3.42 16.16 19.07
N MET A 721 -2.47 16.63 18.29
CA MET A 721 -1.16 16.01 18.17
C MET A 721 -0.28 16.36 19.38
N LYS A 722 0.19 15.34 20.10
CA LYS A 722 1.03 15.48 21.30
C LYS A 722 2.33 14.69 21.18
N SER A 723 2.43 13.79 20.21
CA SER A 723 3.61 12.95 20.01
C SER A 723 4.79 13.80 19.50
N VAL A 724 5.98 13.44 19.95
CA VAL A 724 7.23 14.16 19.61
C VAL A 724 8.07 13.41 18.60
N GLY A 725 7.74 12.15 18.33
CA GLY A 725 8.44 11.31 17.39
C GLY A 725 7.69 10.01 17.18
N GLU A 726 8.28 9.12 16.40
CA GLU A 726 7.71 7.81 16.10
C GLU A 726 8.79 6.79 15.78
N VAL A 727 8.45 5.53 15.95
CA VAL A 727 9.31 4.41 15.58
C VAL A 727 8.65 3.60 14.47
N MET A 728 9.47 2.89 13.71
CA MET A 728 9.01 1.94 12.71
C MET A 728 9.69 0.60 12.94
N SER A 729 8.90 -0.45 13.05
CA SER A 729 9.40 -1.81 13.13
C SER A 729 8.93 -2.63 11.94
N ILE A 730 9.70 -3.63 11.58
CA ILE A 730 9.39 -4.54 10.48
C ILE A 730 9.54 -5.97 10.98
N GLY A 731 8.56 -6.81 10.65
CA GLY A 731 8.57 -8.22 10.97
C GLY A 731 7.75 -9.01 9.96
N ARG A 732 7.80 -10.32 10.02
CA ARG A 732 7.01 -11.17 9.14
C ARG A 732 5.76 -11.73 9.81
N SER A 733 5.46 -11.23 11.01
CA SER A 733 4.17 -11.38 11.69
C SER A 733 3.85 -10.08 12.41
N PHE A 734 2.56 -9.85 12.67
CA PHE A 734 2.14 -8.66 13.41
C PHE A 734 2.72 -8.67 14.84
N GLU A 735 2.68 -9.81 15.52
CA GLU A 735 3.19 -9.93 16.89
C GLU A 735 4.68 -9.57 16.95
N GLU A 736 5.48 -10.09 16.02
CA GLU A 736 6.91 -9.79 15.95
C GLU A 736 7.16 -8.29 15.77
N ALA A 737 6.49 -7.67 14.80
CA ALA A 737 6.65 -6.25 14.52
C ALA A 737 6.14 -5.38 15.68
N PHE A 738 5.01 -5.73 16.26
CA PHE A 738 4.39 -4.96 17.35
C PHE A 738 5.26 -4.95 18.61
N GLN A 739 5.76 -6.11 19.06
CA GLN A 739 6.61 -6.16 20.23
C GLN A 739 7.95 -5.46 20.00
N LYS A 740 8.50 -5.60 18.79
CA LYS A 740 9.70 -4.88 18.39
C LYS A 740 9.50 -3.36 18.50
N ALA A 741 8.37 -2.85 17.98
CA ALA A 741 8.04 -1.44 18.03
C ALA A 741 7.90 -0.91 19.46
N LEU A 742 7.30 -1.68 20.36
CA LEU A 742 7.18 -1.29 21.76
C LEU A 742 8.55 -1.10 22.44
N ARG A 743 9.51 -1.98 22.14
CA ARG A 743 10.87 -1.85 22.64
C ARG A 743 11.61 -0.64 22.06
N MET A 744 11.30 -0.30 20.81
CA MET A 744 11.90 0.87 20.14
C MET A 744 11.43 2.20 20.72
N VAL A 745 10.16 2.27 21.11
CA VAL A 745 9.57 3.51 21.68
C VAL A 745 10.20 3.87 23.00
N ASP A 746 10.45 2.87 23.85
CA ASP A 746 10.98 3.06 25.19
C ASP A 746 11.94 1.90 25.51
N GLU A 747 13.20 2.22 25.71
CA GLU A 747 14.27 1.27 26.04
C GLU A 747 14.06 0.55 27.37
N ASN A 748 13.20 1.07 28.26
CA ASN A 748 12.86 0.45 29.53
C ASN A 748 11.74 -0.59 29.40
N VAL A 749 11.13 -0.70 28.21
CA VAL A 749 10.07 -1.65 27.90
C VAL A 749 10.67 -2.86 27.19
N ASN A 750 10.34 -4.07 27.68
CA ASN A 750 10.87 -5.31 27.13
C ASN A 750 10.01 -5.93 26.02
N GLY A 751 8.82 -5.39 25.81
CA GLY A 751 7.82 -5.86 24.86
C GLY A 751 6.43 -5.59 25.40
N PHE A 752 5.45 -6.36 24.94
CA PHE A 752 4.06 -6.25 25.40
C PHE A 752 3.91 -6.87 26.78
N ASP A 753 4.21 -6.07 27.80
CA ASP A 753 4.35 -6.52 29.20
C ASP A 753 3.06 -6.22 29.97
N PRO A 754 2.40 -7.26 30.54
CA PRO A 754 1.17 -7.07 31.31
C PRO A 754 1.42 -6.55 32.73
N ASN A 755 2.66 -6.39 33.16
CA ASN A 755 3.00 -6.01 34.53
C ASN A 755 3.33 -4.52 34.69
N ILE A 756 3.35 -3.74 33.63
CA ILE A 756 3.70 -2.31 33.65
C ILE A 756 2.55 -1.47 34.23
N LYS A 757 1.32 -1.80 33.90
CA LYS A 757 0.11 -1.11 34.32
C LYS A 757 -0.90 -2.08 34.91
N LYS A 758 -1.79 -1.55 35.76
CA LYS A 758 -2.95 -2.29 36.25
C LYS A 758 -4.14 -2.10 35.33
N VAL A 759 -5.09 -3.03 35.38
CA VAL A 759 -6.34 -2.92 34.63
C VAL A 759 -7.11 -1.66 35.06
N ASN A 760 -7.51 -0.87 34.06
CA ASN A 760 -8.33 0.33 34.28
C ASN A 760 -9.24 0.49 33.06
N GLU A 761 -10.51 0.16 33.22
CA GLU A 761 -11.48 0.23 32.12
C GLU A 761 -11.66 1.63 31.56
N ASN A 762 -11.50 2.67 32.39
CA ASN A 762 -11.58 4.04 31.92
C ASN A 762 -10.44 4.39 30.93
N GLU A 763 -9.23 3.89 31.19
CA GLU A 763 -8.10 4.07 30.25
C GLU A 763 -8.29 3.24 28.97
N LEU A 764 -9.02 2.15 29.03
CA LEU A 764 -9.35 1.37 27.82
C LEU A 764 -10.35 2.12 26.96
N ARG A 765 -11.35 2.79 27.58
CA ARG A 765 -12.35 3.58 26.84
C ARG A 765 -11.78 4.89 26.33
N GLU A 766 -11.02 5.58 27.16
CA GLU A 766 -10.39 6.88 26.86
C GLU A 766 -8.88 6.68 26.85
N PRO A 767 -8.24 6.55 25.66
CA PRO A 767 -6.85 6.17 25.58
C PRO A 767 -5.91 7.20 26.18
N THR A 768 -4.87 6.69 26.81
CA THR A 768 -3.70 7.44 27.28
C THR A 768 -2.46 6.97 26.54
N ASP A 769 -1.35 7.63 26.78
CA ASP A 769 -0.04 7.20 26.25
C ASP A 769 0.39 5.80 26.72
N LYS A 770 -0.27 5.25 27.72
CA LYS A 770 0.03 3.91 28.31
C LYS A 770 -1.09 2.89 28.10
N ARG A 771 -2.09 3.20 27.27
CA ARG A 771 -3.25 2.30 27.09
C ARG A 771 -2.86 0.89 26.69
N MET A 772 -1.83 0.70 25.87
CA MET A 772 -1.43 -0.63 25.41
C MET A 772 -0.99 -1.53 26.58
N PHE A 773 -0.39 -0.97 27.60
CA PHE A 773 0.01 -1.75 28.78
C PHE A 773 -1.18 -2.04 29.71
N VAL A 774 -2.17 -1.15 29.75
CA VAL A 774 -3.44 -1.41 30.41
C VAL A 774 -4.18 -2.55 29.70
N LEU A 775 -4.17 -2.54 28.37
CA LEU A 775 -4.73 -3.61 27.55
C LEU A 775 -4.05 -4.95 27.81
N ALA A 776 -2.72 -4.97 27.88
CA ALA A 776 -1.94 -6.16 28.21
C ALA A 776 -2.35 -6.74 29.59
N ALA A 777 -2.48 -5.88 30.59
CA ALA A 777 -2.92 -6.26 31.94
C ALA A 777 -4.34 -6.84 31.93
N ALA A 778 -5.25 -6.24 31.19
CA ALA A 778 -6.63 -6.70 31.06
C ALA A 778 -6.70 -8.09 30.43
N ILE A 779 -5.91 -8.33 29.37
CA ILE A 779 -5.85 -9.64 28.71
C ILE A 779 -5.32 -10.69 29.69
N LYS A 780 -4.26 -10.37 30.42
CA LYS A 780 -3.69 -11.29 31.44
C LYS A 780 -4.68 -11.63 32.53
N GLN A 781 -5.51 -10.67 32.92
CA GLN A 781 -6.53 -10.86 33.96
C GLN A 781 -7.72 -11.72 33.47
N GLY A 782 -7.83 -11.96 32.16
CA GLY A 782 -8.86 -12.80 31.58
C GLY A 782 -10.02 -12.08 30.88
N TYR A 783 -9.86 -10.79 30.59
CA TYR A 783 -10.83 -10.07 29.78
C TYR A 783 -10.93 -10.74 28.41
N SER A 784 -12.17 -10.98 27.96
CA SER A 784 -12.41 -11.57 26.63
C SER A 784 -12.10 -10.55 25.52
N VAL A 785 -11.82 -11.05 24.34
CA VAL A 785 -11.62 -10.22 23.14
C VAL A 785 -12.87 -9.38 22.85
N GLU A 786 -14.05 -9.97 23.03
CA GLU A 786 -15.34 -9.30 22.82
C GLU A 786 -15.53 -8.13 23.81
N LYS A 787 -15.18 -8.34 25.07
CA LYS A 787 -15.23 -7.29 26.11
C LYS A 787 -14.26 -6.17 25.80
N LEU A 788 -13.04 -6.50 25.37
CA LEU A 788 -12.03 -5.52 25.01
C LEU A 788 -12.45 -4.72 23.77
N TYR A 789 -13.06 -5.38 22.79
CA TYR A 789 -13.61 -4.68 21.63
C TYR A 789 -14.69 -3.67 22.05
N GLU A 790 -15.59 -4.07 22.95
CA GLU A 790 -16.62 -3.18 23.48
C GLU A 790 -16.02 -1.93 24.13
N LEU A 791 -14.95 -2.09 24.90
CA LEU A 791 -14.28 -1.02 25.62
C LEU A 791 -13.44 -0.11 24.71
N THR A 792 -12.65 -0.70 23.82
CA THR A 792 -11.61 0.01 23.05
C THR A 792 -12.02 0.31 21.60
N LYS A 793 -12.94 -0.46 21.04
CA LYS A 793 -13.28 -0.46 19.61
C LYS A 793 -12.11 -0.79 18.68
N ILE A 794 -11.03 -1.33 19.24
CA ILE A 794 -9.93 -1.90 18.45
C ILE A 794 -10.46 -3.16 17.78
N ASP A 795 -10.18 -3.34 16.49
CA ASP A 795 -10.65 -4.49 15.73
C ASP A 795 -10.28 -5.82 16.41
N ILE A 796 -11.20 -6.76 16.40
CA ILE A 796 -11.02 -8.07 17.02
C ILE A 796 -9.77 -8.78 16.50
N TRP A 797 -9.42 -8.60 15.24
CA TRP A 797 -8.22 -9.19 14.66
C TRP A 797 -6.96 -8.76 15.43
N PHE A 798 -6.81 -7.47 15.72
CA PHE A 798 -5.68 -6.97 16.51
C PHE A 798 -5.72 -7.49 17.94
N LEU A 799 -6.91 -7.52 18.54
CA LEU A 799 -7.09 -8.02 19.92
C LEU A 799 -6.70 -9.49 20.03
N GLU A 800 -7.02 -10.30 19.02
CA GLU A 800 -6.60 -11.71 18.97
C GLU A 800 -5.08 -11.82 18.89
N LYS A 801 -4.43 -10.94 18.14
CA LYS A 801 -2.96 -10.92 18.06
C LYS A 801 -2.32 -10.54 19.39
N PHE A 802 -2.87 -9.55 20.07
CA PHE A 802 -2.41 -9.17 21.42
C PHE A 802 -2.63 -10.31 22.41
N LYS A 803 -3.75 -11.00 22.32
CA LYS A 803 -4.04 -12.16 23.15
C LYS A 803 -3.02 -13.29 22.93
N ASN A 804 -2.63 -13.55 21.69
CA ASN A 804 -1.60 -14.55 21.38
C ASN A 804 -0.29 -14.26 22.14
N ILE A 805 0.11 -13.00 22.18
CA ILE A 805 1.32 -12.59 22.90
C ILE A 805 1.18 -12.87 24.42
N ILE A 806 0.09 -12.42 25.01
CA ILE A 806 -0.13 -12.54 26.46
C ILE A 806 -0.34 -13.99 26.88
N ASP A 807 -1.04 -14.78 26.09
CA ASP A 807 -1.23 -16.21 26.36
C ASP A 807 0.12 -16.94 26.36
N TYR A 808 0.99 -16.58 25.42
CA TYR A 808 2.34 -17.16 25.39
C TYR A 808 3.21 -16.65 26.53
N TYR A 809 3.05 -15.40 26.95
CA TYR A 809 3.69 -14.86 28.13
C TYR A 809 3.32 -15.68 29.38
N LYS A 810 2.05 -16.02 29.55
CA LYS A 810 1.58 -16.89 30.64
C LYS A 810 2.21 -18.28 30.59
N THR A 811 2.34 -18.83 29.38
CA THR A 811 3.03 -20.12 29.17
C THR A 811 4.47 -20.05 29.66
N LEU A 812 5.19 -18.98 29.33
CA LEU A 812 6.56 -18.76 29.77
C LEU A 812 6.65 -18.56 31.29
N GLU A 813 5.73 -17.83 31.90
CA GLU A 813 5.70 -17.63 33.37
C GLU A 813 5.51 -18.92 34.13
N ALA A 814 4.79 -19.89 33.56
CA ALA A 814 4.56 -21.20 34.19
C ALA A 814 5.79 -22.10 34.16
N LEU A 815 6.84 -21.72 33.45
CA LEU A 815 8.07 -22.46 33.30
C LEU A 815 9.18 -21.88 34.21
N ASP A 816 10.18 -22.72 34.54
CA ASP A 816 11.45 -22.24 35.07
C ASP A 816 12.52 -22.38 33.97
N SER A 817 13.69 -21.79 34.23
CA SER A 817 14.77 -21.74 33.23
C SER A 817 15.18 -23.11 32.66
N PRO A 818 15.30 -24.18 33.48
CA PRO A 818 15.68 -25.51 33.00
C PRO A 818 14.63 -26.18 32.11
N SER A 819 13.38 -25.72 32.15
CA SER A 819 12.27 -26.32 31.40
C SER A 819 12.08 -25.72 30.00
N VAL A 820 12.88 -24.72 29.62
CA VAL A 820 12.78 -24.09 28.32
C VAL A 820 13.39 -24.98 27.23
N THR A 821 12.54 -25.45 26.30
CA THR A 821 12.95 -26.32 25.19
C THR A 821 13.20 -25.51 23.94
N TYR A 822 13.78 -26.17 22.93
CA TYR A 822 13.96 -25.55 21.60
C TYR A 822 12.67 -24.99 21.02
N ASP A 823 11.58 -25.78 21.04
CA ASP A 823 10.31 -25.37 20.44
C ASP A 823 9.69 -24.18 21.17
N ILE A 824 9.76 -24.18 22.50
CA ILE A 824 9.25 -23.07 23.32
C ILE A 824 10.00 -21.78 23.01
N LEU A 825 11.34 -21.86 23.01
CA LEU A 825 12.19 -20.69 22.78
C LEU A 825 12.02 -20.16 21.33
N LYS A 826 11.98 -21.05 20.36
CA LYS A 826 11.81 -20.69 18.96
C LYS A 826 10.45 -20.00 18.72
N ARG A 827 9.37 -20.54 19.28
CA ARG A 827 8.05 -19.94 19.19
C ARG A 827 8.02 -18.56 19.84
N ALA A 828 8.61 -18.41 21.01
CA ALA A 828 8.70 -17.12 21.69
C ALA A 828 9.40 -16.08 20.80
N LYS A 829 10.52 -16.44 20.17
CA LYS A 829 11.24 -15.51 19.29
C LYS A 829 10.41 -15.16 18.05
N LYS A 830 9.70 -16.11 17.47
CA LYS A 830 8.85 -15.89 16.29
C LYS A 830 7.71 -14.90 16.55
N ILE A 831 7.19 -14.86 17.76
CA ILE A 831 6.13 -13.91 18.15
C ILE A 831 6.68 -12.65 18.82
N GLY A 832 7.98 -12.41 18.68
CA GLY A 832 8.61 -11.13 18.99
C GLY A 832 9.09 -10.94 20.42
N PHE A 833 9.15 -12.00 21.25
CA PHE A 833 9.70 -11.88 22.60
C PHE A 833 11.21 -11.59 22.54
N SER A 834 11.64 -10.57 23.27
CA SER A 834 13.07 -10.32 23.46
C SER A 834 13.68 -11.33 24.44
N ASP A 835 14.99 -11.54 24.38
CA ASP A 835 15.70 -12.37 25.32
C ASP A 835 15.47 -11.88 26.75
N LYS A 836 15.45 -10.59 26.96
CA LYS A 836 15.20 -9.94 28.24
C LYS A 836 13.79 -10.18 28.76
N GLN A 837 12.80 -10.16 27.89
CA GLN A 837 11.41 -10.46 28.24
C GLN A 837 11.22 -11.93 28.60
N ILE A 838 11.83 -12.84 27.83
CA ILE A 838 11.82 -14.27 28.13
C ILE A 838 12.49 -14.53 29.49
N ALA A 839 13.64 -13.91 29.73
CA ALA A 839 14.36 -14.02 30.99
C ALA A 839 13.51 -13.60 32.19
N ALA A 840 12.82 -12.46 32.06
CA ALA A 840 11.92 -12.00 33.12
C ALA A 840 10.78 -12.99 33.40
N ALA A 841 10.21 -13.60 32.36
CA ALA A 841 9.13 -14.56 32.50
C ALA A 841 9.57 -15.90 33.13
N VAL A 842 10.74 -16.43 32.73
CA VAL A 842 11.24 -17.71 33.19
C VAL A 842 12.20 -17.59 34.37
N LYS A 843 12.37 -16.40 34.93
CA LYS A 843 13.21 -16.11 36.10
C LYS A 843 14.70 -16.38 35.84
N SER A 844 15.19 -15.96 34.70
CA SER A 844 16.57 -16.08 34.23
C SER A 844 17.19 -14.71 33.98
N THR A 845 18.27 -14.68 33.21
CA THR A 845 18.95 -13.46 32.79
C THR A 845 18.97 -13.38 31.25
N GLU A 846 19.07 -12.18 30.74
CA GLU A 846 19.17 -11.95 29.27
C GLU A 846 20.35 -12.73 28.67
N VAL A 847 21.51 -12.71 29.35
CA VAL A 847 22.72 -13.40 28.88
C VAL A 847 22.50 -14.91 28.83
N ALA A 848 21.83 -15.46 29.84
CA ALA A 848 21.55 -16.90 29.93
C ALA A 848 20.58 -17.34 28.80
N VAL A 849 19.54 -16.56 28.52
CA VAL A 849 18.60 -16.83 27.43
C VAL A 849 19.31 -16.73 26.07
N ARG A 850 20.14 -15.72 25.89
CA ARG A 850 20.92 -15.56 24.65
C ARG A 850 21.85 -16.75 24.43
N LYS A 851 22.55 -17.22 25.49
CA LYS A 851 23.42 -18.37 25.41
C LYS A 851 22.66 -19.66 25.06
N LEU A 852 21.49 -19.86 25.66
CA LEU A 852 20.61 -20.97 25.32
C LEU A 852 20.15 -20.90 23.87
N ARG A 853 19.80 -19.72 23.38
CA ARG A 853 19.41 -19.49 21.99
C ARG A 853 20.55 -19.83 21.01
N GLU A 854 21.76 -19.42 21.35
CA GLU A 854 22.95 -19.74 20.55
C GLU A 854 23.23 -21.25 20.52
N GLU A 855 23.09 -21.97 21.65
CA GLU A 855 23.24 -23.41 21.74
C GLU A 855 22.20 -24.14 20.85
N PHE A 856 20.96 -23.66 20.81
CA PHE A 856 19.89 -24.19 19.94
C PHE A 856 19.99 -23.72 18.50
N LYS A 857 20.91 -22.84 18.17
CA LYS A 857 21.07 -22.23 16.87
C LYS A 857 19.79 -21.46 16.41
N ILE A 858 19.12 -20.85 17.35
CA ILE A 858 17.96 -19.97 17.08
C ILE A 858 18.52 -18.56 16.88
N THR A 859 18.64 -18.16 15.63
CA THR A 859 19.17 -16.85 15.25
C THR A 859 18.23 -16.18 14.25
N PRO A 860 18.21 -14.85 14.20
CA PRO A 860 17.38 -14.16 13.23
C PRO A 860 17.96 -14.25 11.82
N PHE A 861 17.11 -14.01 10.83
CA PHE A 861 17.51 -13.95 9.43
C PHE A 861 17.39 -12.52 8.91
N VAL A 862 18.32 -12.13 8.04
CA VAL A 862 18.34 -10.80 7.44
C VAL A 862 17.54 -10.83 6.13
N LYS A 863 16.53 -10.00 6.05
CA LYS A 863 15.69 -9.85 4.86
C LYS A 863 15.80 -8.42 4.33
N GLN A 864 15.61 -8.27 3.02
CA GLN A 864 15.61 -6.97 2.35
C GLN A 864 14.21 -6.37 2.32
N ILE A 865 14.16 -5.04 2.40
CA ILE A 865 12.95 -4.26 2.17
C ILE A 865 12.97 -3.86 0.70
N ASP A 866 12.03 -4.36 -0.08
CA ASP A 866 11.88 -4.00 -1.49
C ASP A 866 10.41 -3.76 -1.84
N THR A 867 10.15 -3.16 -2.98
CA THR A 867 8.79 -2.86 -3.44
C THR A 867 8.18 -3.99 -4.25
N VAL A 868 8.88 -5.09 -4.40
CA VAL A 868 8.53 -6.16 -5.34
C VAL A 868 8.28 -7.51 -4.67
N ALA A 869 8.34 -7.58 -3.34
CA ALA A 869 8.12 -8.81 -2.56
C ALA A 869 8.96 -9.99 -3.07
N ALA A 870 10.20 -9.73 -3.46
CA ALA A 870 11.13 -10.69 -4.05
C ALA A 870 10.71 -11.28 -5.41
N GLU A 871 9.58 -10.90 -5.95
CA GLU A 871 9.09 -11.40 -7.26
C GLU A 871 9.90 -10.87 -8.45
N TRP A 872 10.62 -9.77 -8.24
CA TRP A 872 11.53 -9.15 -9.21
C TRP A 872 12.86 -8.85 -8.53
N PRO A 873 14.01 -8.97 -9.23
CA PRO A 873 15.30 -8.61 -8.63
C PRO A 873 15.37 -7.13 -8.24
N ALA A 874 15.82 -6.86 -7.02
CA ALA A 874 15.98 -5.50 -6.52
C ALA A 874 17.32 -5.35 -5.78
N SER A 875 17.97 -4.20 -5.96
CA SER A 875 19.27 -3.87 -5.36
C SER A 875 19.08 -2.90 -4.19
N THR A 876 18.27 -3.28 -3.23
CA THR A 876 18.02 -2.46 -2.04
C THR A 876 19.06 -2.74 -0.95
N ASN A 877 19.41 -1.68 -0.21
CA ASN A 877 20.27 -1.79 0.99
C ASN A 877 19.48 -1.70 2.30
N TYR A 878 18.16 -1.65 2.23
CA TYR A 878 17.28 -1.66 3.38
C TYR A 878 17.09 -3.07 3.89
N LEU A 879 17.35 -3.29 5.19
CA LEU A 879 17.38 -4.61 5.81
C LEU A 879 16.61 -4.60 7.13
N TYR A 880 16.12 -5.78 7.51
CA TYR A 880 15.55 -6.01 8.84
C TYR A 880 15.82 -7.44 9.27
N LEU A 881 15.69 -7.72 10.58
CA LEU A 881 15.85 -9.04 11.15
C LEU A 881 14.49 -9.66 11.43
N THR A 882 14.37 -10.96 11.18
CA THR A 882 13.17 -11.70 11.51
C THR A 882 13.51 -13.13 11.94
N TYR A 883 12.77 -13.65 12.90
CA TYR A 883 12.82 -15.07 13.26
C TYR A 883 11.84 -15.91 12.42
N ASN A 884 11.02 -15.26 11.62
CA ASN A 884 10.05 -15.89 10.71
C ASN A 884 10.63 -16.03 9.29
N GLY A 885 11.80 -16.63 9.22
CA GLY A 885 12.52 -16.88 7.97
C GLY A 885 13.35 -18.16 8.08
N SER A 886 13.92 -18.59 6.98
CA SER A 886 14.78 -19.77 6.89
C SER A 886 16.13 -19.48 6.26
N THR A 887 16.28 -18.35 5.56
CA THR A 887 17.52 -17.97 4.86
C THR A 887 17.76 -16.47 4.95
N HIS A 888 19.01 -16.08 4.80
CA HIS A 888 19.38 -14.68 4.58
C HIS A 888 19.21 -14.31 3.11
N ASP A 889 18.86 -13.04 2.85
CA ASP A 889 18.69 -12.55 1.48
C ASP A 889 20.00 -12.14 0.81
N LEU A 890 21.09 -12.01 1.56
CA LEU A 890 22.36 -11.48 1.09
C LEU A 890 23.55 -12.12 1.79
N ASP A 891 24.74 -11.87 1.25
CA ASP A 891 26.01 -12.35 1.81
C ASP A 891 26.60 -11.32 2.77
N PHE A 892 27.49 -11.79 3.65
CA PHE A 892 28.13 -10.98 4.67
C PHE A 892 29.65 -11.03 4.52
N PRO A 893 30.24 -10.18 3.63
CA PRO A 893 31.68 -10.24 3.35
C PRO A 893 32.56 -9.70 4.47
N GLY A 894 32.00 -8.92 5.42
CA GLY A 894 32.77 -8.22 6.44
C GLY A 894 33.32 -6.88 5.93
N GLU A 895 34.23 -6.28 6.72
CA GLU A 895 34.93 -5.03 6.38
C GLU A 895 34.04 -3.78 6.41
N TYR A 896 32.96 -3.81 7.18
CA TYR A 896 32.10 -2.65 7.40
C TYR A 896 32.41 -1.98 8.74
N ILE A 897 32.08 -0.70 8.84
CA ILE A 897 32.00 0.01 10.12
C ILE A 897 30.54 0.23 10.42
N MET A 898 30.09 -0.20 11.59
CA MET A 898 28.71 -0.07 12.04
C MET A 898 28.54 1.22 12.82
N VAL A 899 27.55 2.02 12.47
CA VAL A 899 27.17 3.24 13.15
C VAL A 899 25.80 3.04 13.77
N LEU A 900 25.68 3.25 15.07
CA LEU A 900 24.40 3.19 15.75
C LEU A 900 23.76 4.58 15.76
N GLY A 901 22.53 4.66 15.31
CA GLY A 901 21.77 5.91 15.25
C GLY A 901 21.26 6.35 16.63
N SER A 902 20.63 7.51 16.66
CA SER A 902 20.10 8.09 17.90
C SER A 902 18.73 7.54 18.32
N GLY A 903 18.06 6.83 17.44
CA GLY A 903 16.73 6.26 17.70
C GLY A 903 15.61 7.29 17.57
N VAL A 904 14.54 7.06 18.33
CA VAL A 904 13.34 7.87 18.28
C VAL A 904 13.60 9.30 18.78
N TYR A 905 13.00 10.29 18.12
CA TYR A 905 13.05 11.66 18.60
C TYR A 905 12.27 11.80 19.91
N ARG A 906 12.85 12.54 20.84
CA ARG A 906 12.29 12.84 22.15
C ARG A 906 12.68 14.24 22.57
N ILE A 907 12.04 14.79 23.57
CA ILE A 907 12.43 16.08 24.12
C ILE A 907 13.84 15.98 24.69
N GLY A 908 14.73 16.81 24.17
CA GLY A 908 16.16 16.81 24.54
C GLY A 908 17.07 15.98 23.64
N SER A 909 16.52 15.24 22.68
CA SER A 909 17.29 14.42 21.74
C SER A 909 16.52 14.29 20.42
N SER A 910 16.88 15.09 19.44
CA SER A 910 16.13 15.22 18.19
C SER A 910 17.06 15.22 16.97
N VAL A 911 16.78 16.07 15.99
CA VAL A 911 17.46 16.11 14.68
C VAL A 911 18.96 16.36 14.76
N GLU A 912 19.44 17.01 15.80
CA GLU A 912 20.87 17.31 15.98
C GLU A 912 21.73 16.04 16.07
N PHE A 913 21.18 14.97 16.65
CA PHE A 913 21.91 13.69 16.74
C PHE A 913 21.86 12.90 15.42
N ASP A 914 20.80 13.07 14.68
CA ASP A 914 20.74 12.50 13.33
C ASP A 914 21.71 13.21 12.38
N TRP A 915 21.82 14.53 12.51
CA TRP A 915 22.84 15.30 11.81
C TRP A 915 24.25 14.79 12.11
N CYS A 916 24.55 14.47 13.38
CA CYS A 916 25.83 13.88 13.77
C CYS A 916 26.06 12.53 13.10
N ALA A 917 25.05 11.65 13.11
CA ALA A 917 25.13 10.32 12.50
C ALA A 917 25.37 10.43 10.98
N VAL A 918 24.65 11.32 10.30
CA VAL A 918 24.83 11.54 8.86
C VAL A 918 26.21 12.07 8.55
N GLY A 919 26.72 13.02 9.34
CA GLY A 919 28.07 13.54 9.20
C GLY A 919 29.13 12.45 9.36
N CYS A 920 28.95 11.57 10.34
CA CYS A 920 29.82 10.41 10.55
C CYS A 920 29.82 9.47 9.35
N LEU A 921 28.63 9.12 8.83
CA LEU A 921 28.51 8.26 7.65
C LEU A 921 29.18 8.86 6.43
N ARG A 922 28.99 10.15 6.19
CA ARG A 922 29.62 10.87 5.07
C ARG A 922 31.13 10.85 5.18
N GLU A 923 31.69 11.09 6.36
CA GLU A 923 33.14 11.08 6.56
C GLU A 923 33.74 9.69 6.36
N LEU A 924 33.07 8.66 6.85
CA LEU A 924 33.50 7.29 6.62
C LEU A 924 33.52 6.95 5.13
N ARG A 925 32.51 7.37 4.40
CA ARG A 925 32.46 7.21 2.95
C ARG A 925 33.60 7.96 2.25
N ASN A 926 33.87 9.19 2.66
CA ASN A 926 34.98 10.00 2.13
C ASN A 926 36.32 9.32 2.35
N GLN A 927 36.49 8.54 3.41
CA GLN A 927 37.68 7.76 3.69
C GLN A 927 37.69 6.38 3.02
N GLY A 928 36.72 6.11 2.16
CA GLY A 928 36.60 4.84 1.45
C GLY A 928 36.14 3.67 2.31
N LYS A 929 35.54 3.93 3.47
CA LYS A 929 35.01 2.91 4.34
C LYS A 929 33.56 2.55 3.97
N LYS A 930 33.24 1.26 4.06
CA LYS A 930 31.87 0.78 3.91
C LYS A 930 31.16 0.86 5.27
N THR A 931 29.90 1.24 5.24
CA THR A 931 29.14 1.53 6.46
C THR A 931 27.87 0.70 6.60
N ILE A 932 27.56 0.38 7.86
CA ILE A 932 26.29 -0.18 8.28
C ILE A 932 25.65 0.82 9.23
N MET A 933 24.46 1.28 8.91
CA MET A 933 23.64 2.09 9.80
C MET A 933 22.60 1.22 10.49
N VAL A 934 22.43 1.38 11.79
CA VAL A 934 21.35 0.76 12.56
C VAL A 934 20.50 1.87 13.16
N ASN A 935 19.25 1.97 12.75
CA ASN A 935 18.31 2.95 13.29
C ASN A 935 16.88 2.51 12.97
N TYR A 936 15.93 2.98 13.75
CA TYR A 936 14.52 2.62 13.63
C TYR A 936 13.58 3.83 13.57
N ASN A 937 14.13 5.01 13.42
CA ASN A 937 13.35 6.25 13.32
C ASN A 937 13.09 6.57 11.85
N PRO A 938 11.84 6.47 11.36
CA PRO A 938 11.55 6.69 9.94
C PRO A 938 11.65 8.16 9.52
N GLU A 939 11.68 9.08 10.48
CA GLU A 939 11.74 10.52 10.21
C GLU A 939 13.16 11.01 9.93
N THR A 940 14.17 10.15 10.06
CA THR A 940 15.58 10.54 9.99
C THR A 940 16.14 10.55 8.58
N VAL A 941 17.17 11.35 8.37
CA VAL A 941 17.98 11.35 7.14
C VAL A 941 18.96 10.18 7.15
N SER A 942 19.46 9.76 8.33
CA SER A 942 20.37 8.61 8.46
C SER A 942 19.73 7.30 7.95
N THR A 943 18.41 7.22 7.90
CA THR A 943 17.68 6.07 7.37
C THR A 943 17.33 6.20 5.89
N ASP A 944 17.89 7.19 5.18
CA ASP A 944 17.79 7.24 3.72
C ASP A 944 18.70 6.21 3.07
N TYR A 945 18.27 5.67 1.93
CA TYR A 945 18.97 4.61 1.19
C TYR A 945 20.39 4.98 0.78
N ASP A 946 20.70 6.26 0.61
CA ASP A 946 21.95 6.75 0.07
C ASP A 946 22.96 7.20 1.13
N MET A 947 22.63 7.10 2.41
CA MET A 947 23.50 7.55 3.49
C MET A 947 24.52 6.50 3.91
N SER A 948 24.18 5.22 3.81
CA SER A 948 25.03 4.10 4.21
C SER A 948 25.01 2.99 3.16
N ASP A 949 25.97 2.08 3.23
CA ASP A 949 26.02 0.92 2.33
C ASP A 949 25.00 -0.15 2.70
N ARG A 950 24.71 -0.28 3.99
CA ARG A 950 23.67 -1.15 4.54
C ARG A 950 22.93 -0.42 5.65
N LEU A 951 21.62 -0.57 5.66
CA LEU A 951 20.75 0.05 6.65
C LEU A 951 19.85 -1.01 7.28
N TYR A 952 20.02 -1.21 8.57
CA TYR A 952 19.16 -2.07 9.36
C TYR A 952 18.08 -1.24 10.03
N PHE A 953 16.82 -1.41 9.64
CA PHE A 953 15.67 -0.89 10.38
C PHE A 953 15.42 -1.81 11.57
N GLU A 954 16.19 -1.57 12.64
CA GLU A 954 16.18 -2.43 13.83
C GLU A 954 16.34 -1.62 15.09
N GLU A 955 15.87 -2.23 16.21
CA GLU A 955 16.05 -1.65 17.53
C GLU A 955 17.53 -1.57 17.89
N ILE A 956 17.89 -0.53 18.63
CA ILE A 956 19.25 -0.33 19.14
C ILE A 956 19.27 -0.86 20.58
N SER A 957 19.29 -2.17 20.70
CA SER A 957 19.36 -2.90 21.97
C SER A 957 20.57 -3.81 21.98
N PHE A 958 20.98 -4.26 23.15
CA PHE A 958 22.07 -5.22 23.29
C PHE A 958 21.83 -6.47 22.43
N GLU A 959 20.65 -7.07 22.53
CA GLU A 959 20.31 -8.28 21.78
C GLU A 959 20.47 -8.10 20.27
N VAL A 960 19.81 -7.07 19.73
CA VAL A 960 19.73 -6.89 18.27
C VAL A 960 21.06 -6.42 17.69
N VAL A 961 21.72 -5.47 18.35
CA VAL A 961 23.03 -4.98 17.90
C VAL A 961 24.06 -6.13 17.92
N MET A 962 24.04 -6.97 18.96
CA MET A 962 24.90 -8.15 19.03
C MET A 962 24.57 -9.19 17.97
N ASP A 963 23.29 -9.36 17.63
CA ASP A 963 22.91 -10.26 16.53
C ASP A 963 23.43 -9.74 15.18
N ILE A 964 23.28 -8.46 14.92
CA ILE A 964 23.83 -7.83 13.68
C ILE A 964 25.35 -7.93 13.68
N TYR A 965 26.00 -7.67 14.81
CA TYR A 965 27.45 -7.77 14.95
C TYR A 965 27.95 -9.18 14.63
N ASN A 966 27.28 -10.20 15.16
CA ASN A 966 27.67 -11.60 14.93
C ASN A 966 27.47 -12.03 13.47
N ILE A 967 26.45 -11.49 12.81
CA ILE A 967 26.14 -11.80 11.40
C ILE A 967 27.08 -11.05 10.47
N GLU A 968 27.21 -9.73 10.64
CA GLU A 968 27.98 -8.87 9.74
C GLU A 968 29.49 -8.85 10.02
N ARG A 969 29.89 -9.09 11.26
CA ARG A 969 31.30 -9.03 11.71
C ARG A 969 31.99 -7.74 11.28
N PRO A 970 31.48 -6.58 11.69
CA PRO A 970 32.09 -5.30 11.32
C PRO A 970 33.48 -5.14 11.96
N ASP A 971 34.30 -4.28 11.35
CA ASP A 971 35.64 -3.95 11.87
C ASP A 971 35.59 -3.03 13.08
N GLY A 972 34.54 -2.26 13.22
CA GLY A 972 34.36 -1.36 14.34
C GLY A 972 32.92 -0.91 14.49
N VAL A 973 32.62 -0.34 15.64
CA VAL A 973 31.30 0.20 15.99
C VAL A 973 31.47 1.62 16.50
N ILE A 974 30.70 2.56 15.93
CA ILE A 974 30.65 3.96 16.39
C ILE A 974 29.33 4.18 17.09
N LEU A 975 29.40 4.70 18.29
CA LEU A 975 28.23 5.01 19.11
C LEU A 975 27.86 6.49 18.93
N SER A 976 26.59 6.76 18.72
CA SER A 976 26.14 8.13 18.56
C SER A 976 25.12 8.53 19.64
#